data_237d6ae791fc120d849be873333ac15c
#
_entry.id   237d6ae791fc120d849be873333ac15c
#
_cell.length_a   1.000
_cell.length_b   1.000
_cell.length_c   1.000
_cell.angle_alpha   90.00
_cell.angle_beta   90.00
_cell.angle_gamma   90.00
#
_symmetry.space_group_name_H-M   'P 1'
#
loop_
_entity.id
_entity.type
_entity.pdbx_description
1 polymer ?
#
loop_
_entity_poly.entity_id
_entity_poly.type
_entity_poly.pdbx_seq_one_letter_code
_entity_poly.pdbx_strand_id
1 'polypeptide(L)'
;MKKIILSAAFALITFCASAAFGDIFSEMYLNYLVMDDGASTDYPKVWVIGPSTAGSTQPNLSLSIPTAVTHDGVTYRVTQIDAKAFSGKTKIVQASIGYGITHIGNEAFKGCSKLVNVRIPSSIQSIGDNAFASCSALKEVNIANDDPSTFTTSASAFPSNSGMTLGVAKTNDLRTVTAFNNLSQYSKFATIELSSAAYDFTTDDSFAMCVTKAPSKNVPGEVKLVGVFGNSTGAFAPQATYTHSVYSYKLVATGFRSCKDQTQIKSFDFSNATNLTTIDCYTFSGCTNLTSVNLGSTVGHIELYAFENVPISSITIPKSVNYIGYLAFNKCPNLSAISVEANHQCFKSSYGVLYKSLGDGEWNLLCCPAAFPYAAFYEYMFPSQVTVIDSYAFAFCTNLKTIHIPYGVQKLKDYLFNAALQEVKIPGSVSEFDADAFGNASGLQRIFINITTPPTITIFPATPANLYVPYGFVSNYKSAAFWKNCVNIQDGSYDVPEACTKTVSGTLLNDVRSGFTITSTAATTINGTTYDGTMKLSSQQAPTEAATLKIPASVSHNSKTYAVTEIDGNVIYETMSYPLTVALGENIKSIGNMAFNNQPYITGLTLNKNLQKIGSYAFYNCGIENRLELPYGIKYVQTSSFVGNKIPAIKIPSSVTNLGYDALKGNKQLTEIVLNNAQSAASESWVLTGIPTSCTLYVPTGTVQQYKNNSKWGTLNVKAGAYDFTYQDKISTIYHVTVTDPTPLVVDGVSYAGKAKYVYHPYIVSSGVTGFTVDRYEDFNNQKYLITEFGDSLFYGASKLNVTVRNNPLIERIGAYSFYGSGLTSMGIPATCTEIGKYAFVNARNLNELVLLSNSVPTFSDAFYGANNTGFKCYVNWAHYASYKSKINNWTAFGADSDLPIDRLNAYFSSNNSAEAICIAHPVDWD
;
A
#
# COMPACT_ATOMS: atom_id res chain seq x y z
N MET A 1 -40.68 -68.64 -63.81
CA MET A 1 -39.20 -68.69 -63.60
C MET A 1 -38.75 -67.60 -62.71
N LYS A 2 -37.92 -67.93 -61.80
CA LYS A 2 -37.27 -67.17 -60.70
C LYS A 2 -38.09 -67.00 -59.42
N LYS A 3 -37.88 -67.95 -58.51
CA LYS A 3 -38.19 -67.90 -57.11
C LYS A 3 -37.38 -66.78 -56.48
N ILE A 4 -38.08 -65.88 -55.85
CA ILE A 4 -37.46 -64.96 -54.86
C ILE A 4 -37.72 -65.67 -53.54
N ILE A 5 -36.69 -66.15 -52.88
CA ILE A 5 -36.69 -66.64 -51.52
C ILE A 5 -36.62 -65.34 -50.63
N LEU A 6 -37.72 -65.03 -50.01
CA LEU A 6 -37.78 -64.05 -48.96
C LEU A 6 -37.33 -64.77 -47.66
N SER A 7 -36.06 -64.63 -47.28
CA SER A 7 -35.61 -64.96 -45.92
C SER A 7 -36.16 -64.03 -44.95
N ALA A 8 -37.28 -64.36 -44.36
CA ALA A 8 -37.77 -63.69 -43.16
C ALA A 8 -36.83 -64.08 -42.02
N ALA A 9 -35.89 -63.14 -41.70
CA ALA A 9 -35.23 -63.19 -40.43
C ALA A 9 -36.28 -62.76 -39.37
N PHE A 10 -36.89 -63.79 -38.76
CA PHE A 10 -37.58 -63.60 -37.51
C PHE A 10 -36.48 -63.19 -36.50
N ALA A 11 -36.37 -61.86 -36.31
CA ALA A 11 -35.77 -61.38 -35.08
C ALA A 11 -36.77 -61.77 -33.98
N LEU A 12 -36.42 -62.82 -33.25
CA LEU A 12 -37.07 -63.09 -31.95
C LEU A 12 -36.82 -61.94 -31.04
N ILE A 13 -37.74 -60.94 -31.10
CA ILE A 13 -37.86 -59.98 -30.02
C ILE A 13 -38.54 -60.79 -28.91
N THR A 14 -37.71 -61.40 -28.05
CA THR A 14 -38.15 -61.81 -26.74
C THR A 14 -38.64 -60.56 -26.07
N PHE A 15 -39.92 -60.31 -26.10
CA PHE A 15 -40.58 -59.50 -25.11
C PHE A 15 -40.33 -60.22 -23.78
N CYS A 16 -39.33 -59.87 -23.04
CA CYS A 16 -39.33 -60.11 -21.61
C CYS A 16 -40.55 -59.36 -21.07
N ALA A 17 -41.66 -60.11 -20.85
CA ALA A 17 -42.81 -59.56 -20.16
C ALA A 17 -42.34 -59.15 -18.76
N SER A 18 -42.30 -57.86 -18.49
CA SER A 18 -42.15 -57.42 -17.10
C SER A 18 -43.19 -58.12 -16.22
N ALA A 19 -42.85 -58.57 -15.03
CA ALA A 19 -43.84 -59.08 -14.10
C ALA A 19 -44.90 -58.00 -13.88
N ALA A 20 -46.18 -58.43 -13.92
CA ALA A 20 -47.29 -57.48 -13.84
C ALA A 20 -47.42 -56.89 -12.42
N PHE A 21 -48.11 -55.76 -12.32
CA PHE A 21 -48.47 -55.15 -11.05
C PHE A 21 -49.13 -56.20 -10.12
N GLY A 22 -48.56 -56.34 -8.88
CA GLY A 22 -49.03 -57.33 -7.91
C GLY A 22 -48.34 -58.69 -7.99
N ASP A 23 -47.50 -58.99 -9.02
CA ASP A 23 -46.72 -60.22 -9.09
C ASP A 23 -45.65 -60.27 -7.98
N ILE A 24 -45.40 -61.46 -7.50
CA ILE A 24 -44.33 -61.72 -6.47
C ILE A 24 -43.28 -62.58 -7.13
N PHE A 25 -42.03 -62.19 -6.96
CA PHE A 25 -40.85 -62.98 -7.37
C PHE A 25 -39.82 -63.06 -6.26
N SER A 26 -38.87 -63.96 -6.36
CA SER A 26 -37.75 -64.13 -5.42
C SER A 26 -36.41 -64.00 -6.09
N GLU A 27 -35.63 -63.06 -5.60
CA GLU A 27 -34.22 -62.87 -6.01
C GLU A 27 -33.34 -62.53 -4.83
N MET A 28 -32.09 -62.89 -4.86
CA MET A 28 -31.10 -62.55 -3.86
C MET A 28 -31.56 -62.84 -2.39
N TYR A 29 -32.27 -63.96 -2.18
CA TYR A 29 -32.85 -64.38 -0.88
C TYR A 29 -34.00 -63.54 -0.37
N LEU A 30 -34.56 -62.63 -1.18
CA LEU A 30 -35.68 -61.74 -0.86
C LEU A 30 -36.88 -62.01 -1.77
N ASN A 31 -38.09 -61.75 -1.24
CA ASN A 31 -39.30 -61.72 -2.02
C ASN A 31 -39.70 -60.30 -2.33
N TYR A 32 -40.08 -60.05 -3.55
CA TYR A 32 -40.42 -58.75 -4.10
C TYR A 32 -41.86 -58.74 -4.65
N LEU A 33 -42.58 -57.68 -4.37
CA LEU A 33 -43.92 -57.40 -4.91
C LEU A 33 -43.81 -56.31 -5.98
N VAL A 34 -44.30 -56.58 -7.19
CA VAL A 34 -44.28 -55.59 -8.27
C VAL A 34 -45.34 -54.50 -8.00
N MET A 35 -44.88 -53.25 -7.94
CA MET A 35 -45.73 -52.10 -7.64
C MET A 35 -45.90 -51.16 -8.84
N ASP A 36 -45.15 -51.34 -9.93
CA ASP A 36 -45.22 -50.50 -11.13
C ASP A 36 -44.58 -51.32 -12.22
N ASP A 37 -45.29 -51.51 -13.35
CA ASP A 37 -44.90 -52.34 -14.49
C ASP A 37 -43.94 -51.63 -15.47
N GLY A 38 -43.52 -50.41 -15.17
CA GLY A 38 -42.50 -49.70 -15.95
C GLY A 38 -43.05 -48.81 -17.09
N ALA A 39 -44.30 -48.43 -17.05
CA ALA A 39 -44.88 -47.48 -18.00
C ALA A 39 -44.28 -46.05 -17.87
N SER A 40 -43.47 -45.84 -16.86
CA SER A 40 -42.76 -44.57 -16.62
C SER A 40 -41.42 -44.47 -17.31
N THR A 41 -40.85 -43.30 -17.41
CA THR A 41 -39.50 -43.04 -17.95
C THR A 41 -38.35 -43.55 -17.09
N ASP A 42 -38.62 -44.11 -15.88
CA ASP A 42 -37.71 -44.74 -14.96
C ASP A 42 -37.86 -46.27 -14.94
N TYR A 43 -37.10 -46.97 -14.11
CA TYR A 43 -37.21 -48.41 -13.93
C TYR A 43 -38.54 -48.77 -13.22
N PRO A 44 -39.17 -49.93 -13.52
CA PRO A 44 -40.31 -50.44 -12.79
C PRO A 44 -39.97 -50.62 -11.31
N LYS A 45 -40.95 -50.52 -10.44
CA LYS A 45 -40.76 -50.47 -8.98
C LYS A 45 -41.23 -51.76 -8.31
N VAL A 46 -40.47 -52.16 -7.28
CA VAL A 46 -40.84 -53.26 -6.40
C VAL A 46 -40.71 -52.91 -4.93
N TRP A 47 -41.48 -53.56 -4.10
CA TRP A 47 -41.36 -53.56 -2.64
C TRP A 47 -40.75 -54.86 -2.15
N VAL A 48 -39.93 -54.81 -1.10
CA VAL A 48 -39.45 -55.99 -0.40
C VAL A 48 -40.53 -56.40 0.61
N ILE A 49 -41.03 -57.59 0.45
CA ILE A 49 -42.10 -58.14 1.33
C ILE A 49 -41.59 -59.16 2.32
N GLY A 50 -40.34 -59.55 2.28
CA GLY A 50 -39.70 -60.42 3.28
C GLY A 50 -38.61 -61.29 2.70
N PRO A 51 -37.97 -62.16 3.51
CA PRO A 51 -37.02 -63.14 3.04
C PRO A 51 -37.68 -64.25 2.28
N SER A 52 -37.03 -64.72 1.20
CA SER A 52 -37.41 -65.97 0.52
C SER A 52 -37.19 -67.19 1.41
N THR A 53 -37.67 -68.37 0.97
CA THR A 53 -37.49 -69.61 1.71
C THR A 53 -35.98 -69.91 1.98
N ALA A 54 -35.12 -69.61 0.95
CA ALA A 54 -33.68 -69.80 1.09
C ALA A 54 -33.07 -68.74 2.07
N GLY A 55 -33.51 -67.50 2.06
CA GLY A 55 -33.06 -66.46 3.00
C GLY A 55 -33.46 -66.69 4.43
N SER A 56 -34.60 -67.36 4.69
CA SER A 56 -35.09 -67.66 6.04
C SER A 56 -34.26 -68.72 6.77
N THR A 57 -33.45 -69.50 6.06
CA THR A 57 -32.65 -70.59 6.65
C THR A 57 -31.21 -70.17 7.04
N GLN A 58 -30.69 -69.04 6.55
CA GLN A 58 -29.32 -68.58 6.80
C GLN A 58 -29.09 -68.27 8.29
N PRO A 59 -28.02 -68.81 8.97
CA PRO A 59 -27.63 -68.40 10.29
C PRO A 59 -26.86 -67.09 10.27
N ASN A 60 -27.11 -66.18 11.24
CA ASN A 60 -26.42 -64.90 11.40
C ASN A 60 -26.37 -64.11 10.08
N LEU A 61 -27.50 -63.76 9.50
CA LEU A 61 -27.66 -63.08 8.24
C LEU A 61 -27.22 -61.63 8.31
N SER A 62 -26.24 -61.26 7.49
CA SER A 62 -26.02 -59.87 7.10
C SER A 62 -26.97 -59.52 5.92
N LEU A 63 -28.07 -58.90 6.24
CA LEU A 63 -29.09 -58.55 5.24
C LEU A 63 -28.63 -57.37 4.41
N SER A 64 -28.57 -57.54 3.08
CA SER A 64 -28.42 -56.42 2.14
C SER A 64 -29.67 -56.31 1.30
N ILE A 65 -30.35 -55.19 1.35
CA ILE A 65 -31.49 -54.86 0.50
C ILE A 65 -30.94 -53.97 -0.64
N PRO A 66 -30.99 -54.44 -1.90
CA PRO A 66 -30.35 -53.77 -3.02
C PRO A 66 -31.14 -52.50 -3.46
N THR A 67 -30.48 -51.60 -4.16
CA THR A 67 -31.07 -50.47 -4.87
C THR A 67 -31.97 -50.90 -6.02
N ALA A 68 -31.58 -51.97 -6.71
CA ALA A 68 -32.32 -52.56 -7.80
C ALA A 68 -32.11 -54.07 -7.85
N VAL A 69 -33.05 -54.77 -8.48
CA VAL A 69 -33.02 -56.21 -8.66
C VAL A 69 -33.41 -56.54 -10.13
N THR A 70 -32.77 -57.58 -10.71
CA THR A 70 -33.11 -58.04 -12.08
C THR A 70 -33.80 -59.38 -11.98
N HIS A 71 -34.98 -59.47 -12.56
CA HIS A 71 -35.77 -60.71 -12.67
C HIS A 71 -36.24 -60.88 -14.12
N ASP A 72 -36.02 -62.05 -14.70
CA ASP A 72 -36.36 -62.39 -16.09
C ASP A 72 -35.88 -61.37 -17.12
N GLY A 73 -34.69 -60.81 -16.93
CA GLY A 73 -34.10 -59.79 -17.78
C GLY A 73 -34.65 -58.38 -17.64
N VAL A 74 -35.59 -58.14 -16.75
CA VAL A 74 -36.09 -56.81 -16.41
C VAL A 74 -35.48 -56.34 -15.12
N THR A 75 -34.99 -55.12 -15.13
CA THR A 75 -34.42 -54.48 -13.91
C THR A 75 -35.50 -53.65 -13.21
N TYR A 76 -35.73 -53.91 -11.94
CA TYR A 76 -36.69 -53.28 -11.06
C TYR A 76 -35.97 -52.44 -10.01
N ARG A 77 -36.47 -51.25 -9.73
CA ARG A 77 -36.00 -50.40 -8.65
C ARG A 77 -36.69 -50.79 -7.35
N VAL A 78 -35.91 -51.04 -6.28
CA VAL A 78 -36.43 -51.32 -4.96
C VAL A 78 -36.74 -50.01 -4.25
N THR A 79 -37.98 -49.75 -3.92
CA THR A 79 -38.42 -48.45 -3.41
C THR A 79 -38.98 -48.42 -1.98
N GLN A 80 -39.36 -49.61 -1.45
CA GLN A 80 -39.98 -49.71 -0.12
C GLN A 80 -39.68 -51.08 0.52
N ILE A 81 -39.56 -51.06 1.83
CA ILE A 81 -39.67 -52.25 2.69
C ILE A 81 -41.09 -52.29 3.22
N ASP A 82 -41.83 -53.36 2.92
CA ASP A 82 -43.23 -53.46 3.31
C ASP A 82 -43.40 -53.65 4.82
N ALA A 83 -44.63 -53.41 5.30
CA ALA A 83 -44.98 -53.63 6.71
C ALA A 83 -44.72 -55.07 7.12
N LYS A 84 -44.08 -55.27 8.29
CA LYS A 84 -43.74 -56.58 8.83
C LYS A 84 -42.82 -57.45 7.97
N ALA A 85 -42.23 -56.97 6.93
CA ALA A 85 -41.39 -57.74 5.96
C ALA A 85 -40.39 -58.67 6.65
N PHE A 86 -39.70 -58.22 7.69
CA PHE A 86 -38.72 -58.99 8.48
C PHE A 86 -39.10 -59.15 9.93
N SER A 87 -40.38 -58.98 10.28
CA SER A 87 -40.81 -59.08 11.68
C SER A 87 -40.52 -60.45 12.26
N GLY A 88 -39.94 -60.50 13.46
CA GLY A 88 -39.51 -61.70 14.15
C GLY A 88 -38.35 -62.48 13.53
N LYS A 89 -37.62 -61.98 12.59
CA LYS A 89 -36.46 -62.63 11.94
C LYS A 89 -35.21 -62.50 12.82
N THR A 90 -35.09 -63.41 13.85
CA THR A 90 -34.03 -63.39 14.85
C THR A 90 -32.64 -63.75 14.33
N LYS A 91 -32.47 -64.13 13.07
CA LYS A 91 -31.20 -64.49 12.47
C LYS A 91 -30.48 -63.29 11.82
N ILE A 92 -31.17 -62.17 11.63
CA ILE A 92 -30.60 -60.90 11.04
C ILE A 92 -29.72 -60.25 12.12
N VAL A 93 -28.42 -60.13 11.83
CA VAL A 93 -27.42 -59.50 12.70
C VAL A 93 -27.11 -58.08 12.26
N GLN A 94 -27.10 -57.80 10.96
CA GLN A 94 -26.88 -56.51 10.36
C GLN A 94 -27.90 -56.30 9.21
N ALA A 95 -28.30 -55.07 8.98
CA ALA A 95 -29.15 -54.71 7.84
C ALA A 95 -28.57 -53.47 7.11
N SER A 96 -28.29 -53.61 5.81
CA SER A 96 -27.90 -52.52 4.94
C SER A 96 -29.01 -52.28 3.93
N ILE A 97 -29.64 -51.12 3.99
CA ILE A 97 -30.76 -50.71 3.12
C ILE A 97 -30.18 -49.88 1.99
N GLY A 98 -30.42 -50.29 0.74
CA GLY A 98 -29.88 -49.69 -0.48
C GLY A 98 -30.52 -48.31 -0.78
N TYR A 99 -29.77 -47.45 -1.47
CA TYR A 99 -30.27 -46.15 -1.95
C TYR A 99 -31.46 -46.35 -2.90
N GLY A 100 -32.47 -45.50 -2.83
CA GLY A 100 -33.71 -45.59 -3.60
C GLY A 100 -34.91 -46.08 -2.78
N ILE A 101 -34.63 -46.72 -1.64
CA ILE A 101 -35.67 -47.07 -0.67
C ILE A 101 -36.09 -45.82 0.07
N THR A 102 -37.38 -45.47 -0.07
CA THR A 102 -37.98 -44.27 0.47
C THR A 102 -38.82 -44.49 1.73
N HIS A 103 -39.30 -45.75 1.94
CA HIS A 103 -40.19 -46.04 3.08
C HIS A 103 -39.77 -47.37 3.72
N ILE A 104 -39.69 -47.34 5.07
CA ILE A 104 -39.56 -48.53 5.90
C ILE A 104 -40.95 -48.67 6.60
N GLY A 105 -41.66 -49.77 6.24
CA GLY A 105 -43.04 -49.99 6.72
C GLY A 105 -43.15 -50.25 8.22
N ASN A 106 -44.42 -50.19 8.70
CA ASN A 106 -44.70 -50.41 10.13
C ASN A 106 -44.29 -51.85 10.53
N GLU A 107 -43.60 -51.94 11.70
CA GLU A 107 -43.11 -53.21 12.25
C GLU A 107 -42.15 -53.99 11.31
N ALA A 108 -41.56 -53.33 10.33
CA ALA A 108 -40.76 -54.01 9.27
C ALA A 108 -39.68 -54.94 9.82
N PHE A 109 -38.94 -54.53 10.89
CA PHE A 109 -37.87 -55.31 11.57
C PHE A 109 -38.23 -55.58 13.02
N LYS A 110 -39.49 -55.44 13.44
CA LYS A 110 -39.89 -55.65 14.83
C LYS A 110 -39.45 -57.06 15.32
N GLY A 111 -38.81 -57.09 16.48
CA GLY A 111 -38.37 -58.36 17.05
C GLY A 111 -37.21 -59.06 16.41
N CYS A 112 -36.44 -58.38 15.59
CA CYS A 112 -35.13 -58.85 15.07
C CYS A 112 -34.12 -58.77 16.23
N SER A 113 -34.21 -59.74 17.20
CA SER A 113 -33.50 -59.64 18.47
C SER A 113 -31.97 -59.73 18.38
N LYS A 114 -31.39 -60.19 17.27
CA LYS A 114 -29.95 -60.25 17.01
C LYS A 114 -29.44 -59.09 16.16
N LEU A 115 -30.30 -58.17 15.67
CA LEU A 115 -29.91 -57.04 14.87
C LEU A 115 -29.07 -56.05 15.73
N VAL A 116 -27.77 -55.90 15.39
CA VAL A 116 -26.81 -55.05 16.11
C VAL A 116 -26.68 -53.67 15.48
N ASN A 117 -26.65 -53.63 14.16
CA ASN A 117 -26.55 -52.37 13.41
C ASN A 117 -27.47 -52.36 12.20
N VAL A 118 -27.91 -51.14 11.85
CA VAL A 118 -28.67 -50.87 10.62
C VAL A 118 -28.15 -49.65 9.92
N ARG A 119 -28.03 -49.71 8.60
CA ARG A 119 -27.72 -48.56 7.74
C ARG A 119 -28.93 -48.21 6.90
N ILE A 120 -29.34 -46.94 6.98
CA ILE A 120 -30.54 -46.38 6.34
C ILE A 120 -30.06 -45.36 5.30
N PRO A 121 -30.52 -45.41 4.02
CA PRO A 121 -30.02 -44.55 2.95
C PRO A 121 -30.52 -43.13 3.06
N SER A 122 -29.86 -42.20 2.32
CA SER A 122 -30.26 -40.78 2.23
C SER A 122 -31.59 -40.58 1.52
N SER A 123 -32.04 -41.57 0.72
CA SER A 123 -33.32 -41.58 0.01
C SER A 123 -34.54 -41.73 0.92
N ILE A 124 -34.35 -42.02 2.20
CA ILE A 124 -35.47 -42.29 3.15
C ILE A 124 -36.39 -41.09 3.27
N GLN A 125 -37.68 -41.33 3.20
CA GLN A 125 -38.78 -40.35 3.39
C GLN A 125 -39.61 -40.68 4.61
N SER A 126 -39.72 -41.97 5.01
CA SER A 126 -40.43 -42.32 6.25
C SER A 126 -39.93 -43.61 6.87
N ILE A 127 -39.95 -43.65 8.23
CA ILE A 127 -39.71 -44.83 9.05
C ILE A 127 -40.98 -45.01 9.89
N GLY A 128 -41.69 -46.14 9.66
CA GLY A 128 -42.99 -46.43 10.22
C GLY A 128 -43.00 -46.79 11.69
N ASP A 129 -44.22 -46.97 12.21
CA ASP A 129 -44.48 -47.33 13.61
C ASP A 129 -43.82 -48.67 13.96
N ASN A 130 -43.11 -48.68 15.11
CA ASN A 130 -42.45 -49.89 15.65
C ASN A 130 -41.50 -50.58 14.64
N ALA A 131 -41.00 -49.87 13.65
CA ALA A 131 -40.20 -50.47 12.55
C ALA A 131 -39.05 -51.34 13.09
N PHE A 132 -38.34 -50.90 14.16
CA PHE A 132 -37.25 -51.64 14.83
C PHE A 132 -37.58 -51.96 16.31
N ALA A 133 -38.86 -51.92 16.70
CA ALA A 133 -39.23 -52.22 18.07
C ALA A 133 -38.81 -53.64 18.45
N SER A 134 -38.44 -53.86 19.73
CA SER A 134 -37.97 -55.13 20.24
C SER A 134 -36.69 -55.72 19.54
N CYS A 135 -35.93 -54.88 18.85
CA CYS A 135 -34.58 -55.25 18.39
C CYS A 135 -33.60 -55.10 19.59
N SER A 136 -33.56 -56.05 20.51
CA SER A 136 -32.87 -55.88 21.79
C SER A 136 -31.34 -55.82 21.73
N ALA A 137 -30.75 -56.32 20.63
CA ALA A 137 -29.32 -56.23 20.41
C ALA A 137 -28.88 -54.93 19.63
N LEU A 138 -29.82 -54.06 19.17
CA LEU A 138 -29.53 -52.89 18.36
C LEU A 138 -28.69 -51.86 19.14
N LYS A 139 -27.51 -51.61 18.66
CA LYS A 139 -26.52 -50.66 19.24
C LYS A 139 -26.26 -49.47 18.37
N GLU A 140 -26.37 -49.61 17.05
CA GLU A 140 -25.96 -48.62 16.10
C GLU A 140 -26.97 -48.47 14.94
N VAL A 141 -27.40 -47.25 14.70
CA VAL A 141 -28.21 -46.86 13.55
C VAL A 141 -27.44 -45.83 12.78
N ASN A 142 -27.14 -46.07 11.49
CA ASN A 142 -26.47 -45.12 10.61
C ASN A 142 -27.44 -44.62 9.57
N ILE A 143 -27.73 -43.32 9.55
CA ILE A 143 -28.62 -42.68 8.56
C ILE A 143 -27.78 -41.83 7.62
N ALA A 144 -27.84 -42.16 6.34
CA ALA A 144 -27.11 -41.39 5.33
C ALA A 144 -27.76 -40.05 4.96
N ASN A 145 -29.00 -39.81 5.39
CA ASN A 145 -29.66 -38.52 5.30
C ASN A 145 -29.14 -37.56 6.35
N ASP A 146 -28.74 -36.37 5.95
CA ASP A 146 -28.14 -35.36 6.82
C ASP A 146 -29.12 -34.27 7.29
N ASP A 147 -30.37 -34.31 6.80
CA ASP A 147 -31.44 -33.38 7.21
C ASP A 147 -32.67 -34.12 7.72
N PRO A 148 -32.86 -34.23 9.04
CA PRO A 148 -33.99 -34.94 9.61
C PRO A 148 -35.34 -34.27 9.34
N SER A 149 -35.40 -33.06 8.78
CA SER A 149 -36.63 -32.40 8.38
C SER A 149 -37.18 -32.92 7.05
N THR A 150 -36.36 -33.62 6.26
CA THR A 150 -36.71 -34.14 4.92
C THR A 150 -37.40 -35.49 4.96
N PHE A 151 -37.51 -36.12 6.12
CA PHE A 151 -38.18 -37.41 6.30
C PHE A 151 -38.89 -37.50 7.63
N THR A 152 -39.86 -38.39 7.72
CA THR A 152 -40.62 -38.63 8.95
C THR A 152 -40.15 -39.91 9.68
N THR A 153 -39.99 -39.80 10.98
CA THR A 153 -39.70 -40.98 11.84
C THR A 153 -40.71 -41.07 12.93
N SER A 154 -41.37 -42.21 13.03
CA SER A 154 -42.35 -42.48 14.13
C SER A 154 -41.63 -42.47 15.46
N ALA A 155 -42.21 -41.89 16.51
CA ALA A 155 -41.68 -41.90 17.87
C ALA A 155 -41.47 -43.33 18.42
N SER A 156 -42.19 -44.33 17.94
CA SER A 156 -42.04 -45.73 18.28
C SER A 156 -41.09 -46.50 17.38
N ALA A 157 -40.49 -45.88 16.35
CA ALA A 157 -39.74 -46.56 15.31
C ALA A 157 -38.56 -47.39 15.87
N PHE A 158 -37.82 -46.85 16.83
CA PHE A 158 -36.64 -47.47 17.43
C PHE A 158 -36.89 -47.97 18.85
N PRO A 159 -36.19 -49.05 19.30
CA PRO A 159 -36.28 -49.49 20.67
C PRO A 159 -35.66 -48.52 21.67
N SER A 160 -35.93 -48.72 22.98
CA SER A 160 -35.30 -47.93 24.05
C SER A 160 -34.12 -48.67 24.67
N ASN A 161 -33.17 -49.13 23.87
CA ASN A 161 -31.98 -49.82 24.37
C ASN A 161 -30.98 -48.81 24.95
N SER A 162 -30.30 -49.17 26.07
CA SER A 162 -29.27 -48.32 26.62
C SER A 162 -28.02 -48.30 25.71
N GLY A 163 -27.40 -47.15 25.58
CA GLY A 163 -26.15 -46.98 24.84
C GLY A 163 -26.24 -47.07 23.31
N MET A 164 -27.46 -46.90 22.72
CA MET A 164 -27.55 -46.82 21.25
C MET A 164 -26.90 -45.55 20.72
N THR A 165 -26.16 -45.66 19.61
CA THR A 165 -25.58 -44.55 18.85
C THR A 165 -26.34 -44.36 17.56
N LEU A 166 -26.63 -43.11 17.25
CA LEU A 166 -27.08 -42.68 15.92
C LEU A 166 -25.91 -42.04 15.18
N GLY A 167 -25.39 -42.67 14.13
CA GLY A 167 -24.46 -42.12 13.19
C GLY A 167 -25.21 -41.37 12.07
N VAL A 168 -24.84 -40.15 11.79
CA VAL A 168 -25.38 -39.38 10.68
C VAL A 168 -24.30 -39.06 9.66
N ALA A 169 -24.69 -38.83 8.40
CA ALA A 169 -23.73 -38.69 7.32
C ALA A 169 -22.82 -37.47 7.47
N LYS A 170 -21.57 -37.61 7.01
CA LYS A 170 -20.57 -36.53 6.94
C LYS A 170 -20.72 -35.67 5.67
N THR A 171 -21.94 -35.34 5.27
CA THR A 171 -22.21 -34.54 4.08
C THR A 171 -22.18 -33.04 4.37
N ASN A 172 -22.52 -32.63 5.58
CA ASN A 172 -22.57 -31.28 6.06
C ASN A 172 -21.84 -31.09 7.41
N ASP A 173 -21.98 -29.94 8.03
CA ASP A 173 -21.30 -29.57 9.28
C ASP A 173 -21.97 -30.19 10.54
N LEU A 174 -21.49 -29.76 11.73
CA LEU A 174 -22.06 -30.19 13.01
C LEU A 174 -23.52 -29.77 13.26
N ARG A 175 -24.10 -28.92 12.45
CA ARG A 175 -25.53 -28.53 12.54
C ARG A 175 -26.42 -29.73 12.29
N THR A 176 -25.97 -30.69 11.46
CA THR A 176 -26.64 -31.98 11.26
C THR A 176 -26.87 -32.69 12.59
N VAL A 177 -25.82 -32.87 13.39
CA VAL A 177 -25.94 -33.51 14.72
C VAL A 177 -26.91 -32.77 15.64
N THR A 178 -26.85 -31.43 15.63
CA THR A 178 -27.74 -30.58 16.41
C THR A 178 -29.18 -30.71 15.98
N ALA A 179 -29.44 -30.79 14.65
CA ALA A 179 -30.77 -30.95 14.10
C ALA A 179 -31.42 -32.28 14.56
N PHE A 180 -30.66 -33.39 14.56
CA PHE A 180 -31.15 -34.67 15.09
C PHE A 180 -31.34 -34.63 16.61
N ASN A 181 -30.43 -34.04 17.37
CA ASN A 181 -30.54 -33.92 18.85
C ASN A 181 -31.80 -33.14 19.30
N ASN A 182 -32.26 -32.20 18.48
CA ASN A 182 -33.43 -31.36 18.81
C ASN A 182 -34.76 -32.07 18.60
N LEU A 183 -34.78 -33.28 18.04
CA LEU A 183 -35.99 -34.00 17.70
C LEU A 183 -36.26 -35.12 18.72
N SER A 184 -37.43 -35.12 19.37
CA SER A 184 -37.82 -36.03 20.42
C SER A 184 -37.82 -37.51 20.03
N GLN A 185 -38.04 -37.85 18.73
CA GLN A 185 -38.02 -39.20 18.21
C GLN A 185 -36.60 -39.83 18.27
N TYR A 186 -35.54 -39.03 18.36
CA TYR A 186 -34.15 -39.49 18.49
C TYR A 186 -33.63 -39.41 19.94
N SER A 187 -34.41 -38.97 20.90
CA SER A 187 -34.03 -38.90 22.33
C SER A 187 -33.65 -40.24 22.96
N LYS A 188 -33.95 -41.34 22.27
CA LYS A 188 -33.59 -42.70 22.67
C LYS A 188 -32.13 -43.07 22.42
N PHE A 189 -31.44 -42.28 21.61
CA PHE A 189 -30.03 -42.50 21.32
C PHE A 189 -29.19 -41.84 22.40
N ALA A 190 -28.24 -42.62 22.99
CA ALA A 190 -27.32 -42.11 24.00
C ALA A 190 -26.29 -41.13 23.39
N THR A 191 -25.94 -41.30 22.11
CA THR A 191 -25.03 -40.50 21.34
C THR A 191 -25.56 -40.26 19.92
N ILE A 192 -25.48 -39.05 19.44
CA ILE A 192 -25.70 -38.71 18.03
C ILE A 192 -24.42 -38.08 17.52
N GLU A 193 -23.83 -38.62 16.47
CA GLU A 193 -22.51 -38.20 15.96
C GLU A 193 -22.39 -38.30 14.42
N LEU A 194 -21.41 -37.59 13.87
CA LEU A 194 -21.06 -37.76 12.47
C LEU A 194 -20.32 -39.08 12.27
N SER A 195 -20.82 -39.93 11.41
CA SER A 195 -20.28 -41.28 11.18
C SER A 195 -19.88 -41.53 9.75
N SER A 196 -18.70 -42.12 9.54
CA SER A 196 -18.29 -42.62 8.22
C SER A 196 -19.01 -43.91 7.83
N ALA A 197 -19.75 -44.53 8.73
CA ALA A 197 -20.61 -45.69 8.49
C ALA A 197 -22.00 -45.27 7.94
N ALA A 198 -22.38 -44.00 8.00
CA ALA A 198 -23.62 -43.44 7.45
C ALA A 198 -23.38 -43.03 5.98
N TYR A 199 -23.57 -43.97 5.05
CA TYR A 199 -23.39 -43.78 3.60
C TYR A 199 -24.45 -44.53 2.81
N ASP A 200 -24.61 -44.17 1.54
CA ASP A 200 -25.55 -44.88 0.63
C ASP A 200 -24.96 -46.15 0.00
N PHE A 201 -23.72 -46.08 -0.46
CA PHE A 201 -23.01 -47.20 -1.03
C PHE A 201 -21.49 -47.07 -0.89
N THR A 202 -20.76 -48.17 -1.10
CA THR A 202 -19.30 -48.19 -1.21
C THR A 202 -18.90 -48.51 -2.63
N THR A 203 -17.73 -48.01 -3.02
CA THR A 203 -17.10 -48.34 -4.29
C THR A 203 -16.05 -49.43 -4.10
N ASP A 204 -15.62 -50.08 -5.21
CA ASP A 204 -14.55 -51.08 -5.20
C ASP A 204 -13.20 -50.46 -4.79
N ASP A 205 -13.01 -49.14 -5.00
CA ASP A 205 -11.84 -48.37 -4.60
C ASP A 205 -11.85 -48.01 -3.11
N SER A 206 -12.72 -48.58 -2.30
CA SER A 206 -12.84 -48.35 -0.84
C SER A 206 -13.35 -46.95 -0.42
N PHE A 207 -14.20 -46.34 -1.24
CA PHE A 207 -14.85 -45.06 -0.89
C PHE A 207 -16.29 -45.29 -0.42
N ALA A 208 -16.69 -44.58 0.64
CA ALA A 208 -18.07 -44.45 1.06
C ALA A 208 -18.70 -43.18 0.43
N MET A 209 -19.86 -43.36 -0.19
CA MET A 209 -20.54 -42.32 -0.93
C MET A 209 -21.94 -42.04 -0.38
N CYS A 210 -22.30 -40.74 -0.23
CA CYS A 210 -23.67 -40.27 -0.02
C CYS A 210 -24.21 -39.59 -1.26
N VAL A 211 -25.42 -39.94 -1.64
CA VAL A 211 -26.12 -39.32 -2.78
C VAL A 211 -26.68 -37.95 -2.35
N THR A 212 -26.31 -36.92 -3.08
CA THR A 212 -26.77 -35.55 -2.87
C THR A 212 -27.80 -35.10 -3.91
N LYS A 213 -27.80 -35.78 -5.06
CA LYS A 213 -28.78 -35.60 -6.13
C LYS A 213 -29.17 -36.91 -6.72
N ALA A 214 -30.47 -37.20 -6.70
CA ALA A 214 -31.01 -38.47 -7.18
C ALA A 214 -30.68 -38.71 -8.68
N PRO A 215 -30.26 -39.92 -9.06
CA PRO A 215 -30.12 -40.33 -10.45
C PRO A 215 -31.47 -40.64 -11.10
N SER A 216 -31.51 -40.64 -12.43
CA SER A 216 -32.55 -41.30 -13.23
C SER A 216 -31.92 -42.18 -14.29
N LYS A 217 -32.72 -42.94 -15.05
CA LYS A 217 -32.23 -43.94 -16.03
C LYS A 217 -31.16 -43.43 -16.98
N ASN A 218 -31.26 -42.15 -17.39
CA ASN A 218 -30.37 -41.53 -18.38
C ASN A 218 -29.62 -40.30 -17.84
N VAL A 219 -29.78 -39.95 -16.57
CA VAL A 219 -29.15 -38.76 -15.95
C VAL A 219 -28.39 -39.21 -14.72
N PRO A 220 -27.06 -39.01 -14.70
CA PRO A 220 -26.27 -39.33 -13.52
C PRO A 220 -26.72 -38.54 -12.29
N GLY A 221 -26.76 -39.17 -11.14
CA GLY A 221 -26.88 -38.50 -9.85
C GLY A 221 -25.58 -37.80 -9.46
N GLU A 222 -25.59 -37.21 -8.31
CA GLU A 222 -24.40 -36.59 -7.69
C GLU A 222 -24.13 -37.20 -6.31
N VAL A 223 -22.85 -37.38 -6.00
CA VAL A 223 -22.39 -37.98 -4.74
C VAL A 223 -21.28 -37.14 -4.10
N LYS A 224 -21.27 -37.17 -2.77
CA LYS A 224 -20.11 -36.76 -1.96
C LYS A 224 -19.38 -37.97 -1.39
N LEU A 225 -18.05 -37.87 -1.33
CA LEU A 225 -17.23 -38.87 -0.63
C LEU A 225 -17.32 -38.57 0.88
N VAL A 226 -17.83 -39.52 1.68
CA VAL A 226 -18.06 -39.34 3.14
C VAL A 226 -17.16 -40.20 4.02
N GLY A 227 -16.37 -41.07 3.43
CA GLY A 227 -15.39 -41.88 4.14
C GLY A 227 -14.53 -42.72 3.22
N VAL A 228 -13.44 -43.27 3.77
CA VAL A 228 -12.54 -44.21 3.12
C VAL A 228 -12.41 -45.45 4.01
N PHE A 229 -12.24 -46.60 3.40
CA PHE A 229 -12.04 -47.88 4.08
C PHE A 229 -10.66 -48.47 3.77
N GLY A 230 -10.29 -49.55 4.43
CA GLY A 230 -8.94 -50.10 4.37
C GLY A 230 -8.44 -50.39 2.95
N ASN A 231 -7.41 -49.67 2.61
CA ASN A 231 -6.59 -49.85 1.42
C ASN A 231 -5.15 -50.14 1.91
N SER A 232 -4.61 -51.28 1.57
CA SER A 232 -3.30 -51.76 2.07
C SER A 232 -2.13 -50.87 1.62
N THR A 233 -2.28 -50.13 0.50
CA THR A 233 -1.26 -49.22 0.01
C THR A 233 -1.31 -47.83 0.65
N GLY A 234 -2.50 -47.41 1.15
CA GLY A 234 -2.78 -46.08 1.64
C GLY A 234 -2.85 -45.01 0.53
N ALA A 235 -2.87 -45.42 -0.73
CA ALA A 235 -3.01 -44.51 -1.87
C ALA A 235 -4.47 -44.55 -2.37
N PHE A 236 -5.08 -43.37 -2.46
CA PHE A 236 -6.48 -43.20 -2.88
C PHE A 236 -6.56 -42.29 -4.09
N ALA A 237 -7.31 -42.71 -5.11
CA ALA A 237 -7.49 -41.97 -6.36
C ALA A 237 -8.95 -42.05 -6.84
N PRO A 238 -9.84 -41.18 -6.35
CA PRO A 238 -11.24 -41.22 -6.72
C PRO A 238 -11.45 -40.92 -8.21
N GLN A 239 -12.51 -41.50 -8.79
CA GLN A 239 -12.87 -41.34 -10.18
C GLN A 239 -13.93 -40.21 -10.34
N ALA A 240 -14.10 -39.73 -11.56
CA ALA A 240 -15.10 -38.73 -11.89
C ALA A 240 -16.53 -39.24 -11.74
N THR A 241 -16.73 -40.51 -12.05
CA THR A 241 -18.05 -41.17 -12.02
C THR A 241 -17.94 -42.56 -11.42
N TYR A 242 -18.99 -42.97 -10.74
CA TYR A 242 -19.17 -44.27 -10.18
C TYR A 242 -20.48 -44.89 -10.65
N THR A 243 -20.49 -46.20 -10.88
CA THR A 243 -21.73 -46.94 -11.14
C THR A 243 -22.05 -47.76 -9.91
N HIS A 244 -23.22 -47.58 -9.38
CA HIS A 244 -23.76 -48.41 -8.29
C HIS A 244 -25.12 -48.92 -8.70
N SER A 245 -25.25 -50.27 -8.70
CA SER A 245 -26.41 -50.98 -9.24
C SER A 245 -26.63 -50.54 -10.71
N VAL A 246 -27.75 -49.92 -11.03
CA VAL A 246 -28.15 -49.54 -12.40
C VAL A 246 -27.93 -48.06 -12.71
N TYR A 247 -27.43 -47.29 -11.75
CA TYR A 247 -27.28 -45.85 -11.84
C TYR A 247 -25.83 -45.42 -11.91
N SER A 248 -25.58 -44.34 -12.64
CA SER A 248 -24.30 -43.64 -12.63
C SER A 248 -24.37 -42.42 -11.76
N TYR A 249 -23.25 -42.05 -11.10
CA TYR A 249 -23.12 -40.94 -10.20
C TYR A 249 -21.84 -40.16 -10.46
N LYS A 250 -21.92 -38.84 -10.42
CA LYS A 250 -20.77 -37.95 -10.50
C LYS A 250 -20.26 -37.62 -9.10
N LEU A 251 -18.97 -37.79 -8.87
CA LEU A 251 -18.34 -37.33 -7.62
C LEU A 251 -18.16 -35.82 -7.72
N VAL A 252 -18.90 -35.04 -6.91
CA VAL A 252 -18.91 -33.57 -7.00
C VAL A 252 -18.17 -32.89 -5.85
N ALA A 253 -18.06 -33.53 -4.66
CA ALA A 253 -17.37 -32.98 -3.51
C ALA A 253 -16.92 -34.09 -2.55
N THR A 254 -16.01 -33.74 -1.63
CA THR A 254 -15.85 -34.49 -0.39
C THR A 254 -16.90 -34.04 0.63
N GLY A 255 -17.18 -34.82 1.63
CA GLY A 255 -18.07 -34.48 2.71
C GLY A 255 -17.32 -33.91 3.92
N PHE A 256 -18.05 -33.26 4.82
CA PHE A 256 -17.54 -32.69 6.05
C PHE A 256 -16.83 -33.74 6.92
N ARG A 257 -15.55 -33.54 7.26
CA ARG A 257 -14.73 -34.50 8.03
C ARG A 257 -14.66 -35.91 7.42
N SER A 258 -14.85 -36.07 6.12
CA SER A 258 -14.98 -37.37 5.47
C SER A 258 -13.78 -38.29 5.72
N CYS A 259 -12.57 -37.75 5.65
CA CYS A 259 -11.32 -38.51 5.90
C CYS A 259 -10.60 -38.06 7.20
N LYS A 260 -11.28 -37.31 8.07
CA LYS A 260 -10.65 -36.75 9.28
C LYS A 260 -10.07 -37.87 10.16
N ASP A 261 -8.84 -37.64 10.66
CA ASP A 261 -8.07 -38.54 11.54
C ASP A 261 -7.79 -39.95 10.97
N GLN A 262 -7.86 -40.10 9.63
CA GLN A 262 -7.60 -41.38 8.95
C GLN A 262 -6.10 -41.59 8.71
N THR A 263 -5.44 -42.29 9.62
CA THR A 263 -3.98 -42.54 9.58
C THR A 263 -3.54 -43.50 8.49
N GLN A 264 -4.46 -44.31 7.90
CA GLN A 264 -4.15 -45.21 6.79
C GLN A 264 -3.91 -44.45 5.48
N ILE A 265 -4.36 -43.19 5.34
CA ILE A 265 -4.19 -42.40 4.11
C ILE A 265 -2.75 -41.89 4.01
N LYS A 266 -2.03 -42.28 2.93
CA LYS A 266 -0.66 -41.83 2.63
C LYS A 266 -0.61 -40.86 1.45
N SER A 267 -1.46 -41.06 0.46
CA SER A 267 -1.58 -40.18 -0.70
C SER A 267 -3.03 -40.09 -1.16
N PHE A 268 -3.38 -38.95 -1.73
CA PHE A 268 -4.70 -38.71 -2.31
C PHE A 268 -4.58 -37.98 -3.64
N ASP A 269 -5.10 -38.58 -4.73
CA ASP A 269 -4.99 -38.05 -6.08
C ASP A 269 -6.37 -37.79 -6.70
N PHE A 270 -6.73 -36.54 -6.90
CA PHE A 270 -8.00 -36.11 -7.51
C PHE A 270 -7.90 -35.91 -9.04
N SER A 271 -6.79 -36.24 -9.68
CA SER A 271 -6.61 -36.01 -11.14
C SER A 271 -7.69 -36.66 -11.98
N ASN A 272 -8.20 -37.83 -11.55
CA ASN A 272 -9.26 -38.57 -12.25
C ASN A 272 -10.68 -38.11 -11.83
N ALA A 273 -10.82 -37.36 -10.78
CA ALA A 273 -12.10 -36.90 -10.25
C ALA A 273 -12.60 -35.62 -10.95
N THR A 274 -12.71 -35.65 -12.28
CA THR A 274 -12.95 -34.46 -13.13
C THR A 274 -14.33 -33.79 -12.95
N ASN A 275 -15.20 -34.32 -12.10
CA ASN A 275 -16.44 -33.65 -11.68
C ASN A 275 -16.36 -33.06 -10.27
N LEU A 276 -15.26 -33.33 -9.53
CA LEU A 276 -15.11 -32.85 -8.14
C LEU A 276 -14.72 -31.38 -8.14
N THR A 277 -15.56 -30.57 -7.50
CA THR A 277 -15.37 -29.11 -7.43
C THR A 277 -15.01 -28.63 -6.04
N THR A 278 -15.28 -29.41 -4.97
CA THR A 278 -15.13 -28.96 -3.58
C THR A 278 -14.45 -30.01 -2.70
N ILE A 279 -13.41 -29.58 -1.99
CA ILE A 279 -12.85 -30.29 -0.84
C ILE A 279 -13.41 -29.63 0.42
N ASP A 280 -14.32 -30.32 1.10
CA ASP A 280 -15.14 -29.77 2.19
C ASP A 280 -14.33 -29.59 3.48
N CYS A 281 -14.94 -28.92 4.48
CA CYS A 281 -14.30 -28.57 5.73
C CYS A 281 -13.74 -29.81 6.47
N TYR A 282 -12.53 -29.68 7.02
CA TYR A 282 -11.83 -30.73 7.79
C TYR A 282 -11.67 -32.06 7.05
N THR A 283 -11.81 -32.11 5.72
CA THR A 283 -11.77 -33.40 4.96
C THR A 283 -10.58 -34.27 5.36
N PHE A 284 -9.37 -33.72 5.37
CA PHE A 284 -8.13 -34.45 5.71
C PHE A 284 -7.53 -34.04 7.06
N SER A 285 -8.25 -33.24 7.87
CA SER A 285 -7.74 -32.78 9.17
C SER A 285 -7.28 -33.99 10.00
N GLY A 286 -6.04 -33.95 10.49
CA GLY A 286 -5.47 -35.02 11.30
C GLY A 286 -5.06 -36.30 10.56
N CYS A 287 -5.00 -36.32 9.23
CA CYS A 287 -4.45 -37.42 8.44
C CYS A 287 -2.92 -37.45 8.55
N THR A 288 -2.39 -37.91 9.68
CA THR A 288 -0.97 -37.78 10.07
C THR A 288 0.02 -38.56 9.22
N ASN A 289 -0.44 -39.43 8.31
CA ASN A 289 0.41 -40.15 7.35
C ASN A 289 0.23 -39.65 5.90
N LEU A 290 -0.64 -38.68 5.64
CA LEU A 290 -0.89 -38.12 4.29
C LEU A 290 0.27 -37.19 3.90
N THR A 291 1.15 -37.67 3.02
CA THR A 291 2.36 -36.98 2.59
C THR A 291 2.27 -36.39 1.19
N SER A 292 1.27 -36.80 0.39
CA SER A 292 1.10 -36.34 -0.97
C SER A 292 -0.37 -36.14 -1.33
N VAL A 293 -0.68 -34.97 -1.90
CA VAL A 293 -2.01 -34.63 -2.42
C VAL A 293 -1.88 -34.01 -3.81
N ASN A 294 -2.64 -34.55 -4.75
CA ASN A 294 -2.84 -33.93 -6.07
C ASN A 294 -4.29 -33.44 -6.15
N LEU A 295 -4.47 -32.13 -6.32
CA LEU A 295 -5.80 -31.50 -6.37
C LEU A 295 -6.53 -31.69 -7.70
N GLY A 296 -5.85 -32.21 -8.75
CA GLY A 296 -6.43 -32.29 -10.07
C GLY A 296 -6.67 -30.92 -10.70
N SER A 297 -7.56 -30.85 -11.70
CA SER A 297 -7.79 -29.64 -12.51
C SER A 297 -9.20 -29.05 -12.40
N THR A 298 -10.04 -29.59 -11.54
CA THR A 298 -11.46 -29.20 -11.41
C THR A 298 -11.86 -28.69 -10.04
N VAL A 299 -11.03 -28.94 -9.01
CA VAL A 299 -11.27 -28.41 -7.65
C VAL A 299 -11.31 -26.89 -7.69
N GLY A 300 -12.46 -26.31 -7.35
CA GLY A 300 -12.71 -24.87 -7.27
C GLY A 300 -12.60 -24.34 -5.84
N HIS A 301 -13.01 -25.16 -4.86
CA HIS A 301 -13.11 -24.77 -3.45
C HIS A 301 -12.32 -25.72 -2.56
N ILE A 302 -11.46 -25.14 -1.70
CA ILE A 302 -10.80 -25.82 -0.60
C ILE A 302 -11.33 -25.15 0.67
N GLU A 303 -12.11 -25.87 1.47
CA GLU A 303 -12.85 -25.29 2.58
C GLU A 303 -12.02 -25.20 3.89
N LEU A 304 -12.65 -24.66 4.94
CA LEU A 304 -12.09 -24.42 6.26
C LEU A 304 -11.39 -25.67 6.83
N TYR A 305 -10.12 -25.55 7.28
CA TYR A 305 -9.31 -26.61 7.89
C TYR A 305 -9.17 -27.90 7.04
N ALA A 306 -9.38 -27.82 5.72
CA ALA A 306 -9.43 -29.03 4.87
C ALA A 306 -8.20 -29.92 4.99
N PHE A 307 -7.02 -29.36 5.19
CA PHE A 307 -5.72 -30.03 5.35
C PHE A 307 -5.05 -29.74 6.69
N GLU A 308 -5.80 -29.44 7.73
CA GLU A 308 -5.22 -29.15 9.05
C GLU A 308 -4.41 -30.35 9.57
N ASN A 309 -3.19 -30.08 10.07
CA ASN A 309 -2.30 -31.08 10.68
C ASN A 309 -2.00 -32.29 9.75
N VAL A 310 -1.73 -31.98 8.47
CA VAL A 310 -1.36 -32.94 7.42
C VAL A 310 0.12 -32.79 7.10
N PRO A 311 0.96 -33.86 7.08
CA PRO A 311 2.39 -33.77 6.89
C PRO A 311 2.82 -33.71 5.40
N ILE A 312 2.03 -33.10 4.52
CA ILE A 312 2.44 -32.83 3.14
C ILE A 312 3.65 -31.90 3.13
N SER A 313 4.60 -32.13 2.22
CA SER A 313 5.80 -31.29 2.08
C SER A 313 5.59 -30.09 1.17
N SER A 314 4.71 -30.23 0.19
CA SER A 314 4.32 -29.17 -0.74
C SER A 314 2.92 -29.44 -1.29
N ILE A 315 2.27 -28.40 -1.81
CA ILE A 315 1.01 -28.49 -2.55
C ILE A 315 1.00 -27.46 -3.67
N THR A 316 0.40 -27.83 -4.83
CA THR A 316 0.19 -26.92 -5.95
C THR A 316 -1.29 -26.58 -6.07
N ILE A 317 -1.60 -25.28 -6.08
CA ILE A 317 -2.95 -24.75 -6.27
C ILE A 317 -3.22 -24.63 -7.77
N PRO A 318 -4.14 -25.42 -8.34
CA PRO A 318 -4.47 -25.39 -9.75
C PRO A 318 -5.33 -24.15 -10.10
N LYS A 319 -5.38 -23.78 -11.37
CA LYS A 319 -6.14 -22.59 -11.87
C LYS A 319 -7.63 -22.64 -11.57
N SER A 320 -8.17 -23.83 -11.39
CA SER A 320 -9.59 -24.04 -11.08
C SER A 320 -9.97 -23.52 -9.69
N VAL A 321 -9.03 -23.49 -8.73
CA VAL A 321 -9.30 -23.05 -7.35
C VAL A 321 -9.58 -21.55 -7.35
N ASN A 322 -10.76 -21.18 -6.89
CA ASN A 322 -11.17 -19.77 -6.71
C ASN A 322 -11.42 -19.42 -5.25
N TYR A 323 -11.50 -20.40 -4.38
CA TYR A 323 -11.70 -20.22 -2.95
C TYR A 323 -10.80 -21.14 -2.12
N ILE A 324 -10.13 -20.57 -1.12
CA ILE A 324 -9.38 -21.29 -0.09
C ILE A 324 -9.89 -20.77 1.26
N GLY A 325 -10.46 -21.65 2.04
CA GLY A 325 -11.06 -21.39 3.33
C GLY A 325 -10.02 -21.08 4.42
N TYR A 326 -10.52 -20.51 5.49
CA TYR A 326 -9.72 -20.09 6.62
C TYR A 326 -8.95 -21.29 7.21
N LEU A 327 -7.65 -21.10 7.45
CA LEU A 327 -6.77 -22.12 8.03
C LEU A 327 -6.75 -23.47 7.30
N ALA A 328 -7.02 -23.48 5.98
CA ALA A 328 -7.08 -24.72 5.19
C ALA A 328 -5.80 -25.57 5.28
N PHE A 329 -4.61 -24.93 5.42
CA PHE A 329 -3.30 -25.59 5.53
C PHE A 329 -2.67 -25.40 6.92
N ASN A 330 -3.50 -25.22 7.93
CA ASN A 330 -3.07 -24.97 9.30
C ASN A 330 -2.26 -26.16 9.88
N LYS A 331 -1.19 -25.85 10.62
CA LYS A 331 -0.35 -26.84 11.33
C LYS A 331 0.18 -27.99 10.45
N CYS A 332 0.38 -27.80 9.17
CA CYS A 332 0.99 -28.80 8.28
C CYS A 332 2.51 -28.88 8.58
N PRO A 333 3.01 -29.84 9.36
CA PRO A 333 4.34 -29.76 9.99
C PRO A 333 5.50 -29.83 9.00
N ASN A 334 5.29 -30.42 7.82
CA ASN A 334 6.31 -30.60 6.81
C ASN A 334 6.13 -29.67 5.60
N LEU A 335 5.03 -28.89 5.57
CA LEU A 335 4.74 -28.00 4.45
C LEU A 335 5.74 -26.86 4.41
N SER A 336 6.64 -26.89 3.41
CA SER A 336 7.68 -25.89 3.23
C SER A 336 7.34 -24.88 2.13
N ALA A 337 6.46 -25.23 1.20
CA ALA A 337 6.04 -24.35 0.11
C ALA A 337 4.61 -24.67 -0.38
N ILE A 338 3.86 -23.62 -0.68
CA ILE A 338 2.61 -23.67 -1.45
C ILE A 338 2.89 -23.03 -2.81
N SER A 339 2.74 -23.82 -3.88
CA SER A 339 2.88 -23.36 -5.26
C SER A 339 1.53 -23.01 -5.85
N VAL A 340 1.51 -22.11 -6.81
CA VAL A 340 0.31 -21.71 -7.55
C VAL A 340 0.61 -21.79 -9.03
N GLU A 341 -0.28 -22.40 -9.82
CA GLU A 341 -0.11 -22.49 -11.27
C GLU A 341 0.04 -21.11 -11.91
N ALA A 342 0.86 -21.03 -12.95
CA ALA A 342 1.14 -19.78 -13.66
C ALA A 342 -0.15 -19.11 -14.20
N ASN A 343 -0.22 -17.79 -14.14
CA ASN A 343 -1.37 -16.99 -14.59
C ASN A 343 -2.70 -17.29 -13.85
N HIS A 344 -2.61 -17.67 -12.60
CA HIS A 344 -3.79 -17.85 -11.74
C HIS A 344 -4.43 -16.50 -11.40
N GLN A 345 -5.77 -16.39 -11.51
CA GLN A 345 -6.48 -15.09 -11.33
C GLN A 345 -6.67 -14.70 -9.87
N CYS A 346 -6.90 -15.67 -8.98
CA CYS A 346 -7.26 -15.42 -7.59
C CYS A 346 -6.10 -15.55 -6.61
N PHE A 347 -5.07 -16.30 -6.96
CA PHE A 347 -3.96 -16.63 -6.06
C PHE A 347 -2.61 -16.43 -6.71
N LYS A 348 -1.58 -16.19 -5.89
CA LYS A 348 -0.17 -16.27 -6.29
C LYS A 348 0.69 -16.79 -5.16
N SER A 349 1.89 -17.23 -5.48
CA SER A 349 2.89 -17.64 -4.50
C SER A 349 4.16 -16.83 -4.67
N SER A 350 4.78 -16.45 -3.54
CA SER A 350 6.11 -15.86 -3.50
C SER A 350 6.88 -16.52 -2.37
N TYR A 351 8.08 -17.03 -2.65
CA TYR A 351 8.89 -17.81 -1.70
C TYR A 351 8.13 -18.96 -1.02
N GLY A 352 7.14 -19.55 -1.69
CA GLY A 352 6.31 -20.62 -1.14
C GLY A 352 5.18 -20.16 -0.22
N VAL A 353 5.02 -18.87 0.01
CA VAL A 353 3.94 -18.23 0.77
C VAL A 353 2.75 -17.93 -0.15
N LEU A 354 1.55 -18.21 0.32
CA LEU A 354 0.30 -18.07 -0.44
C LEU A 354 -0.35 -16.71 -0.26
N TYR A 355 -0.73 -16.10 -1.36
CA TYR A 355 -1.44 -14.80 -1.41
C TYR A 355 -2.75 -14.94 -2.19
N LYS A 356 -3.76 -14.18 -1.76
CA LYS A 356 -5.08 -14.05 -2.39
C LYS A 356 -5.25 -12.65 -2.97
N SER A 357 -5.78 -12.55 -4.19
CA SER A 357 -6.17 -11.27 -4.80
C SER A 357 -7.36 -10.64 -4.06
N LEU A 358 -7.27 -9.32 -3.84
CA LEU A 358 -8.36 -8.48 -3.31
C LEU A 358 -9.06 -7.67 -4.42
N GLY A 359 -8.61 -7.79 -5.68
CA GLY A 359 -8.98 -6.92 -6.78
C GLY A 359 -7.99 -5.76 -6.96
N ASP A 360 -8.11 -5.01 -8.05
CA ASP A 360 -7.33 -3.80 -8.36
C ASP A 360 -5.80 -3.93 -8.22
N GLY A 361 -5.29 -5.17 -8.35
CA GLY A 361 -3.88 -5.49 -8.19
C GLY A 361 -3.41 -5.66 -6.74
N GLU A 362 -4.27 -5.50 -5.76
CA GLU A 362 -3.95 -5.68 -4.34
C GLU A 362 -3.98 -7.14 -3.90
N TRP A 363 -3.17 -7.45 -2.88
CA TRP A 363 -2.97 -8.81 -2.39
C TRP A 363 -3.06 -8.91 -0.87
N ASN A 364 -3.69 -10.00 -0.41
CA ASN A 364 -3.71 -10.43 0.98
C ASN A 364 -2.75 -11.61 1.17
N LEU A 365 -1.82 -11.55 2.12
CA LEU A 365 -1.03 -12.69 2.54
C LEU A 365 -1.94 -13.63 3.33
N LEU A 366 -2.23 -14.80 2.75
CA LEU A 366 -3.19 -15.74 3.31
C LEU A 366 -2.53 -16.76 4.25
N CYS A 367 -1.39 -17.34 3.87
CA CYS A 367 -0.75 -18.41 4.62
C CYS A 367 0.75 -18.52 4.31
N CYS A 368 1.58 -18.46 5.36
CA CYS A 368 2.96 -18.89 5.34
C CYS A 368 3.03 -20.37 5.80
N PRO A 369 3.69 -21.26 5.04
CA PRO A 369 3.81 -22.67 5.41
C PRO A 369 4.48 -22.90 6.76
N ALA A 370 4.05 -23.93 7.52
CA ALA A 370 4.56 -24.17 8.87
C ALA A 370 6.05 -24.54 8.90
N ALA A 371 6.54 -25.28 7.90
CA ALA A 371 7.96 -25.62 7.72
C ALA A 371 8.68 -24.63 6.80
N PHE A 372 8.26 -23.36 6.78
CA PHE A 372 8.92 -22.32 6.02
C PHE A 372 10.45 -22.39 6.21
N PRO A 373 11.26 -22.44 5.12
CA PRO A 373 12.65 -22.84 5.23
C PRO A 373 13.59 -21.74 5.76
N TYR A 374 13.12 -20.48 5.82
CA TYR A 374 13.96 -19.35 6.21
C TYR A 374 13.66 -18.90 7.65
N ALA A 375 14.69 -18.45 8.34
CA ALA A 375 14.58 -17.89 9.69
C ALA A 375 14.06 -16.44 9.70
N ALA A 376 14.04 -15.78 8.53
CA ALA A 376 13.59 -14.39 8.38
C ALA A 376 12.72 -14.24 7.13
N PHE A 377 11.73 -13.36 7.22
CA PHE A 377 10.87 -12.96 6.12
C PHE A 377 10.95 -11.44 5.97
N TYR A 378 11.69 -11.01 4.97
CA TYR A 378 11.99 -9.60 4.73
C TYR A 378 11.03 -8.97 3.72
N GLU A 379 11.01 -7.64 3.68
CA GLU A 379 10.13 -6.84 2.81
C GLU A 379 10.19 -7.27 1.33
N TYR A 380 11.38 -7.60 0.81
CA TYR A 380 11.58 -8.01 -0.59
C TYR A 380 11.01 -9.38 -0.94
N MET A 381 10.65 -10.19 0.06
CA MET A 381 10.02 -11.50 -0.13
C MET A 381 8.51 -11.39 -0.35
N PHE A 382 7.93 -10.26 0.03
CA PHE A 382 6.53 -9.98 -0.27
C PHE A 382 6.37 -9.60 -1.75
N PRO A 383 5.31 -10.03 -2.43
CA PRO A 383 4.90 -9.43 -3.69
C PRO A 383 4.61 -7.94 -3.54
N SER A 384 4.77 -7.19 -4.64
CA SER A 384 4.29 -5.79 -4.67
C SER A 384 2.78 -5.73 -4.39
N GLN A 385 2.33 -4.62 -3.79
CA GLN A 385 0.91 -4.33 -3.52
C GLN A 385 0.23 -5.28 -2.51
N VAL A 386 0.98 -5.86 -1.57
CA VAL A 386 0.37 -6.53 -0.41
C VAL A 386 -0.13 -5.46 0.55
N THR A 387 -1.44 -5.42 0.78
CA THR A 387 -2.09 -4.42 1.64
C THR A 387 -2.63 -5.01 2.94
N VAL A 388 -2.88 -6.32 2.98
CA VAL A 388 -3.43 -7.04 4.13
C VAL A 388 -2.57 -8.26 4.45
N ILE A 389 -2.41 -8.55 5.76
CA ILE A 389 -1.87 -9.82 6.25
C ILE A 389 -2.97 -10.49 7.09
N ASP A 390 -3.38 -11.69 6.69
CA ASP A 390 -4.54 -12.38 7.25
C ASP A 390 -4.26 -12.97 8.64
N SER A 391 -5.32 -13.26 9.37
CA SER A 391 -5.22 -13.90 10.69
C SER A 391 -4.46 -15.22 10.60
N TYR A 392 -3.61 -15.48 11.59
CA TYR A 392 -2.75 -16.68 11.69
C TYR A 392 -1.77 -16.88 10.54
N ALA A 393 -1.56 -15.89 9.66
CA ALA A 393 -0.75 -16.04 8.46
C ALA A 393 0.68 -16.55 8.72
N PHE A 394 1.31 -16.19 9.85
CA PHE A 394 2.62 -16.67 10.30
C PHE A 394 2.56 -17.52 11.59
N ALA A 395 1.37 -17.80 12.11
CA ALA A 395 1.21 -18.38 13.46
C ALA A 395 1.89 -19.74 13.66
N PHE A 396 2.06 -20.52 12.62
CA PHE A 396 2.59 -21.88 12.68
C PHE A 396 4.00 -22.02 12.09
N CYS A 397 4.61 -20.94 11.62
CA CYS A 397 5.95 -20.92 11.02
C CYS A 397 7.04 -20.93 12.12
N THR A 398 7.27 -22.06 12.78
CA THR A 398 8.14 -22.16 13.97
C THR A 398 9.62 -21.86 13.71
N ASN A 399 10.08 -21.97 12.46
CA ASN A 399 11.44 -21.61 12.06
C ASN A 399 11.64 -20.09 11.94
N LEU A 400 10.55 -19.34 11.72
CA LEU A 400 10.59 -17.91 11.46
C LEU A 400 10.86 -17.13 12.74
N LYS A 401 11.99 -16.40 12.80
CA LYS A 401 12.44 -15.60 13.94
C LYS A 401 12.33 -14.10 13.72
N THR A 402 12.35 -13.66 12.48
CA THR A 402 12.35 -12.25 12.09
C THR A 402 11.33 -12.01 10.98
N ILE A 403 10.49 -10.99 11.12
CA ILE A 403 9.55 -10.53 10.08
C ILE A 403 9.70 -9.03 9.91
N HIS A 404 10.00 -8.59 8.69
CA HIS A 404 9.98 -7.19 8.29
C HIS A 404 8.83 -6.96 7.30
N ILE A 405 7.76 -6.33 7.76
CA ILE A 405 6.57 -6.04 6.96
C ILE A 405 6.88 -4.86 6.01
N PRO A 406 6.58 -4.97 4.70
CA PRO A 406 6.89 -3.91 3.75
C PRO A 406 5.96 -2.71 3.91
N TYR A 407 6.47 -1.53 3.54
CA TYR A 407 5.61 -0.35 3.40
C TYR A 407 4.57 -0.59 2.30
N GLY A 408 3.30 -0.25 2.58
CA GLY A 408 2.14 -0.54 1.74
C GLY A 408 1.13 -1.47 2.38
N VAL A 409 1.57 -2.34 3.34
CA VAL A 409 0.63 -3.10 4.17
C VAL A 409 -0.14 -2.13 5.06
N GLN A 410 -1.47 -2.22 5.02
CA GLN A 410 -2.39 -1.33 5.72
C GLN A 410 -3.06 -2.00 6.91
N LYS A 411 -3.27 -3.33 6.83
CA LYS A 411 -3.99 -4.08 7.85
C LYS A 411 -3.26 -5.32 8.33
N LEU A 412 -3.17 -5.48 9.66
CA LEU A 412 -2.69 -6.66 10.37
C LEU A 412 -3.85 -7.28 11.17
N LYS A 413 -4.16 -8.56 10.89
CA LYS A 413 -5.28 -9.26 11.53
C LYS A 413 -4.86 -10.06 12.78
N ASP A 414 -5.82 -10.73 13.43
CA ASP A 414 -5.63 -11.43 14.70
C ASP A 414 -4.66 -12.61 14.64
N TYR A 415 -3.98 -12.88 15.77
CA TYR A 415 -3.10 -14.04 16.00
C TYR A 415 -2.07 -14.24 14.89
N LEU A 416 -1.57 -13.15 14.34
CA LEU A 416 -0.77 -13.11 13.13
C LEU A 416 0.55 -13.87 13.25
N PHE A 417 1.23 -13.77 14.40
CA PHE A 417 2.60 -14.21 14.62
C PHE A 417 2.71 -15.54 15.37
N ASN A 418 3.84 -16.23 15.23
CA ASN A 418 4.13 -17.47 15.96
C ASN A 418 4.87 -17.19 17.28
N ALA A 419 4.86 -18.18 18.18
CA ALA A 419 5.50 -18.09 19.50
C ALA A 419 7.03 -18.06 19.46
N ALA A 420 7.66 -18.44 18.35
CA ALA A 420 9.11 -18.46 18.19
C ALA A 420 9.68 -17.17 17.58
N LEU A 421 8.82 -16.23 17.15
CA LEU A 421 9.21 -14.95 16.58
C LEU A 421 9.94 -14.11 17.61
N GLN A 422 11.11 -13.59 17.24
CA GLN A 422 11.99 -12.79 18.12
C GLN A 422 11.98 -11.30 17.73
N GLU A 423 11.78 -10.99 16.45
CA GLU A 423 11.80 -9.64 15.95
C GLU A 423 10.70 -9.40 14.93
N VAL A 424 10.01 -8.26 15.06
CA VAL A 424 9.08 -7.77 14.05
C VAL A 424 9.33 -6.31 13.76
N LYS A 425 9.30 -5.96 12.47
CA LYS A 425 9.32 -4.56 12.01
C LYS A 425 8.00 -4.25 11.29
N ILE A 426 7.31 -3.20 11.77
CA ILE A 426 5.98 -2.79 11.32
C ILE A 426 6.09 -1.37 10.75
N PRO A 427 5.77 -1.16 9.46
CA PRO A 427 5.92 0.13 8.80
C PRO A 427 4.83 1.13 9.19
N GLY A 428 5.08 2.40 8.91
CA GLY A 428 4.15 3.50 9.15
C GLY A 428 2.88 3.49 8.28
N SER A 429 2.82 2.60 7.28
CA SER A 429 1.62 2.44 6.43
C SER A 429 0.49 1.65 7.08
N VAL A 430 0.79 0.88 8.16
CA VAL A 430 -0.24 0.08 8.85
C VAL A 430 -1.16 1.01 9.63
N SER A 431 -2.42 1.09 9.20
CA SER A 431 -3.47 1.94 9.80
C SER A 431 -4.50 1.14 10.59
N GLU A 432 -4.60 -0.16 10.34
CA GLU A 432 -5.55 -1.05 11.02
C GLU A 432 -4.82 -2.21 11.71
N PHE A 433 -5.07 -2.34 13.01
CA PHE A 433 -4.63 -3.45 13.84
C PHE A 433 -5.84 -4.14 14.45
N ASP A 434 -5.99 -5.43 14.19
CA ASP A 434 -6.93 -6.21 14.99
C ASP A 434 -6.37 -6.38 16.41
N ALA A 435 -7.27 -6.42 17.40
CA ALA A 435 -6.89 -6.30 18.82
C ALA A 435 -5.94 -7.41 19.31
N ASP A 436 -6.03 -8.61 18.74
CA ASP A 436 -5.25 -9.78 19.13
C ASP A 436 -4.11 -10.10 18.15
N ALA A 437 -3.67 -9.15 17.34
CA ALA A 437 -2.62 -9.36 16.32
C ALA A 437 -1.34 -10.01 16.87
N PHE A 438 -0.96 -9.73 18.11
CA PHE A 438 0.20 -10.30 18.80
C PHE A 438 -0.10 -11.53 19.66
N GLY A 439 -1.33 -12.07 19.65
CA GLY A 439 -1.83 -13.06 20.61
C GLY A 439 -0.95 -14.31 20.79
N ASN A 440 -0.26 -14.76 19.76
CA ASN A 440 0.62 -15.94 19.82
C ASN A 440 2.12 -15.60 19.94
N ALA A 441 2.50 -14.33 19.92
CA ALA A 441 3.89 -13.90 19.75
C ALA A 441 4.68 -13.86 21.08
N SER A 442 4.66 -14.93 21.88
CA SER A 442 5.26 -14.98 23.22
C SER A 442 6.80 -14.89 23.25
N GLY A 443 7.47 -15.11 22.12
CA GLY A 443 8.94 -15.09 22.01
C GLY A 443 9.52 -13.74 21.59
N LEU A 444 8.71 -12.71 21.37
CA LEU A 444 9.16 -11.41 20.88
C LEU A 444 10.14 -10.73 21.86
N GLN A 445 11.31 -10.37 21.32
CA GLN A 445 12.36 -9.64 22.01
C GLN A 445 12.49 -8.20 21.54
N ARG A 446 12.22 -7.94 20.26
CA ARG A 446 12.32 -6.63 19.62
C ARG A 446 11.10 -6.35 18.73
N ILE A 447 10.50 -5.19 18.93
CA ILE A 447 9.42 -4.67 18.09
C ILE A 447 9.84 -3.31 17.57
N PHE A 448 9.94 -3.16 16.26
CA PHE A 448 10.10 -1.88 15.58
C PHE A 448 8.75 -1.50 14.99
N ILE A 449 8.14 -0.43 15.48
CA ILE A 449 6.85 0.05 14.99
C ILE A 449 6.97 1.51 14.58
N ASN A 450 6.73 1.80 13.30
CA ASN A 450 6.84 3.16 12.76
C ASN A 450 5.50 3.90 12.70
N ILE A 451 4.65 3.67 13.68
CA ILE A 451 3.32 4.28 13.80
C ILE A 451 3.36 5.31 14.92
N THR A 452 2.87 6.53 14.67
CA THR A 452 2.93 7.65 15.63
C THR A 452 1.88 7.57 16.73
N THR A 453 0.72 6.96 16.45
CA THR A 453 -0.34 6.71 17.42
C THR A 453 -0.32 5.25 17.81
N PRO A 454 -0.08 4.89 19.09
CA PRO A 454 -0.05 3.49 19.50
C PRO A 454 -1.34 2.75 19.13
N PRO A 455 -1.26 1.62 18.39
CA PRO A 455 -2.44 0.80 18.08
C PRO A 455 -3.09 0.25 19.33
N THR A 456 -4.42 0.11 19.30
CA THR A 456 -5.16 -0.55 20.40
C THR A 456 -5.03 -2.06 20.24
N ILE A 457 -4.45 -2.73 21.25
CA ILE A 457 -4.33 -4.19 21.34
C ILE A 457 -4.91 -4.69 22.64
N THR A 458 -5.40 -5.94 22.68
CA THR A 458 -5.98 -6.57 23.89
C THR A 458 -5.10 -7.67 24.45
N ILE A 459 -4.26 -8.29 23.62
CA ILE A 459 -3.31 -9.34 24.04
C ILE A 459 -1.90 -8.88 23.65
N PHE A 460 -0.99 -8.90 24.61
CA PHE A 460 0.42 -8.61 24.41
C PHE A 460 1.27 -9.85 24.73
N PRO A 461 2.43 -10.01 24.07
CA PRO A 461 3.35 -11.13 24.36
C PRO A 461 3.62 -11.29 25.86
N ALA A 462 3.67 -12.53 26.35
CA ALA A 462 3.92 -12.83 27.76
C ALA A 462 5.31 -12.34 28.24
N THR A 463 6.30 -12.27 27.33
CA THR A 463 7.63 -11.74 27.60
C THR A 463 7.70 -10.31 27.05
N PRO A 464 7.89 -9.30 27.92
CA PRO A 464 7.98 -7.92 27.45
C PRO A 464 9.14 -7.71 26.50
N ALA A 465 8.87 -7.19 25.30
CA ALA A 465 9.87 -6.89 24.28
C ALA A 465 10.48 -5.49 24.47
N ASN A 466 11.68 -5.27 23.90
CA ASN A 466 12.17 -3.92 23.63
C ASN A 466 11.35 -3.34 22.47
N LEU A 467 10.80 -2.15 22.68
CA LEU A 467 9.97 -1.45 21.71
C LEU A 467 10.70 -0.23 21.15
N TYR A 468 10.85 -0.20 19.85
CA TYR A 468 11.40 0.92 19.10
C TYR A 468 10.26 1.64 18.38
N VAL A 469 10.11 2.95 18.61
CA VAL A 469 9.03 3.79 18.10
C VAL A 469 9.57 4.96 17.28
N PRO A 470 8.75 5.68 16.51
CA PRO A 470 9.18 6.89 15.81
C PRO A 470 9.69 7.94 16.79
N TYR A 471 10.62 8.77 16.33
CA TYR A 471 11.21 9.83 17.14
C TYR A 471 10.16 10.79 17.71
N GLY A 472 10.29 11.07 19.03
CA GLY A 472 9.38 11.97 19.74
C GLY A 472 8.06 11.33 20.21
N PHE A 473 7.80 10.05 19.94
CA PHE A 473 6.56 9.36 20.32
C PHE A 473 6.69 8.37 21.48
N VAL A 474 7.86 8.29 22.11
CA VAL A 474 8.12 7.42 23.27
C VAL A 474 7.09 7.63 24.38
N SER A 475 6.73 8.88 24.69
CA SER A 475 5.75 9.23 25.72
C SER A 475 4.35 8.66 25.41
N ASN A 476 3.95 8.67 24.14
CA ASN A 476 2.66 8.15 23.68
C ASN A 476 2.57 6.64 23.96
N TYR A 477 3.63 5.90 23.66
CA TYR A 477 3.69 4.45 23.89
C TYR A 477 3.84 4.10 25.37
N LYS A 478 4.58 4.88 26.17
CA LYS A 478 4.67 4.72 27.63
C LYS A 478 3.34 4.96 28.36
N SER A 479 2.44 5.73 27.77
CA SER A 479 1.10 5.98 28.33
C SER A 479 0.03 5.03 27.78
N ALA A 480 0.29 4.34 26.67
CA ALA A 480 -0.67 3.47 26.01
C ALA A 480 -0.84 2.14 26.77
N ALA A 481 -2.09 1.67 26.88
CA ALA A 481 -2.41 0.37 27.44
C ALA A 481 -1.64 -0.74 26.71
N PHE A 482 -1.20 -1.77 27.44
CA PHE A 482 -0.39 -2.89 26.95
C PHE A 482 1.02 -2.51 26.49
N TRP A 483 1.23 -1.47 25.63
CA TRP A 483 2.54 -1.05 25.14
C TRP A 483 3.49 -0.61 26.27
N LYS A 484 2.97 0.04 27.32
CA LYS A 484 3.72 0.43 28.51
C LYS A 484 4.41 -0.74 29.24
N ASN A 485 4.00 -1.99 28.97
CA ASN A 485 4.56 -3.19 29.59
C ASN A 485 5.85 -3.69 28.91
N CYS A 486 6.25 -3.08 27.79
CA CYS A 486 7.54 -3.39 27.15
C CYS A 486 8.70 -3.08 28.11
N VAL A 487 9.75 -3.92 28.10
CA VAL A 487 10.93 -3.78 28.97
C VAL A 487 11.56 -2.42 28.82
N ASN A 488 11.71 -1.98 27.57
CA ASN A 488 12.32 -0.71 27.24
C ASN A 488 11.61 -0.11 26.02
N ILE A 489 11.18 1.16 26.13
CA ILE A 489 10.54 1.92 25.04
C ILE A 489 11.46 3.06 24.68
N GLN A 490 11.97 3.05 23.46
CA GLN A 490 12.94 4.03 22.97
C GLN A 490 12.69 4.46 21.54
N ASP A 491 13.25 5.59 21.15
CA ASP A 491 13.24 6.04 19.76
C ASP A 491 14.09 5.10 18.88
N GLY A 492 13.82 5.06 17.57
CA GLY A 492 14.66 4.32 16.61
C GLY A 492 13.92 3.46 15.60
N SER A 493 12.60 3.66 15.41
CA SER A 493 11.86 2.99 14.32
C SER A 493 11.84 3.85 13.05
N TYR A 494 12.09 3.21 11.90
CA TYR A 494 12.08 3.81 10.57
C TYR A 494 11.72 2.74 9.51
N ASP A 495 11.26 3.14 8.33
CA ASP A 495 10.83 2.18 7.30
C ASP A 495 12.01 1.60 6.51
N VAL A 496 12.98 2.45 6.12
CA VAL A 496 14.07 2.07 5.22
C VAL A 496 15.42 2.40 5.84
N PRO A 497 16.29 1.40 6.11
CA PRO A 497 17.69 1.64 6.46
C PRO A 497 18.51 1.94 5.20
N GLU A 498 19.30 2.99 5.23
CA GLU A 498 20.21 3.38 4.13
C GLU A 498 21.51 3.95 4.69
N ALA A 499 22.59 3.78 3.96
CA ALA A 499 23.86 4.40 4.29
C ALA A 499 23.96 5.78 3.64
N CYS A 500 24.07 6.85 4.45
CA CYS A 500 24.43 8.16 3.92
C CYS A 500 25.91 8.23 3.60
N THR A 501 26.26 8.97 2.55
CA THR A 501 27.65 9.26 2.21
C THR A 501 28.20 10.32 3.15
N LYS A 502 29.39 10.09 3.71
CA LYS A 502 30.20 11.09 4.40
C LYS A 502 31.51 11.32 3.67
N THR A 503 32.07 12.51 3.76
CA THR A 503 33.39 12.83 3.24
C THR A 503 34.33 13.14 4.41
N VAL A 504 35.36 12.34 4.55
CA VAL A 504 36.42 12.52 5.54
C VAL A 504 37.71 12.86 4.81
N SER A 505 38.31 14.00 5.10
CA SER A 505 39.57 14.47 4.45
C SER A 505 39.54 14.37 2.92
N GLY A 506 38.38 14.63 2.29
CA GLY A 506 38.18 14.53 0.83
C GLY A 506 37.83 13.13 0.30
N THR A 507 37.82 12.10 1.12
CA THR A 507 37.45 10.73 0.74
C THR A 507 35.97 10.47 1.02
N LEU A 508 35.22 9.96 0.02
CA LEU A 508 33.82 9.59 0.15
C LEU A 508 33.67 8.22 0.83
N LEU A 509 32.96 8.14 1.94
CA LEU A 509 32.71 6.92 2.70
C LEU A 509 31.20 6.68 2.85
N ASN A 510 30.76 5.42 2.79
CA ASN A 510 29.36 5.00 2.89
C ASN A 510 29.10 4.19 4.18
N ASP A 511 29.57 4.68 5.33
CA ASP A 511 29.56 3.93 6.58
C ASP A 511 28.64 4.50 7.67
N VAL A 512 27.98 5.64 7.42
CA VAL A 512 27.06 6.28 8.39
C VAL A 512 25.63 5.81 8.14
N ARG A 513 25.06 5.12 9.12
CA ARG A 513 23.69 4.61 9.02
C ARG A 513 22.67 5.73 9.19
N SER A 514 21.74 5.79 8.24
CA SER A 514 20.59 6.68 8.27
C SER A 514 19.31 5.86 8.12
N GLY A 515 18.23 6.30 8.75
CA GLY A 515 16.90 5.71 8.64
C GLY A 515 15.96 6.66 7.91
N PHE A 516 15.23 6.16 6.96
CA PHE A 516 14.24 6.92 6.19
C PHE A 516 12.84 6.35 6.36
N THR A 517 11.85 7.23 6.44
CA THR A 517 10.43 6.88 6.50
C THR A 517 9.75 7.31 5.20
N ILE A 518 9.00 6.40 4.57
CA ILE A 518 8.22 6.72 3.37
C ILE A 518 7.05 7.63 3.76
N THR A 519 6.93 8.78 3.11
CA THR A 519 5.85 9.75 3.34
C THR A 519 4.75 9.66 2.28
N SER A 520 5.10 9.17 1.09
CA SER A 520 4.14 8.95 0.01
C SER A 520 4.66 7.91 -0.98
N THR A 521 3.78 7.08 -1.51
CA THR A 521 4.04 6.15 -2.63
C THR A 521 3.46 6.66 -3.95
N ALA A 522 2.85 7.85 -3.96
CA ALA A 522 2.37 8.47 -5.18
C ALA A 522 3.55 9.04 -5.99
N ALA A 523 3.60 8.70 -7.27
CA ALA A 523 4.63 9.24 -8.16
C ALA A 523 4.63 10.78 -8.11
N THR A 524 5.82 11.35 -7.97
CA THR A 524 5.99 12.80 -7.84
C THR A 524 7.14 13.27 -8.73
N THR A 525 6.98 14.43 -9.36
CA THR A 525 8.04 15.04 -10.17
C THR A 525 8.63 16.24 -9.44
N ILE A 526 9.96 16.22 -9.23
CA ILE A 526 10.72 17.31 -8.59
C ILE A 526 11.88 17.67 -9.51
N ASN A 527 12.01 18.94 -9.87
CA ASN A 527 13.07 19.46 -10.74
C ASN A 527 13.20 18.67 -12.07
N GLY A 528 12.08 18.26 -12.67
CA GLY A 528 12.04 17.49 -13.93
C GLY A 528 12.34 15.99 -13.78
N THR A 529 12.67 15.49 -12.59
CA THR A 529 12.89 14.06 -12.31
C THR A 529 11.66 13.47 -11.63
N THR A 530 11.13 12.35 -12.17
CA THR A 530 10.00 11.63 -11.59
C THR A 530 10.52 10.56 -10.63
N TYR A 531 9.93 10.52 -9.45
CA TYR A 531 10.20 9.58 -8.36
C TYR A 531 8.96 8.74 -8.08
N ASP A 532 9.15 7.51 -7.54
CA ASP A 532 8.06 6.61 -7.17
C ASP A 532 7.32 7.04 -5.89
N GLY A 533 7.76 8.11 -5.25
CA GLY A 533 7.17 8.67 -4.04
C GLY A 533 8.13 9.58 -3.30
N THR A 534 7.83 9.86 -2.03
CA THR A 534 8.64 10.71 -1.17
C THR A 534 9.01 10.02 0.14
N MET A 535 10.16 10.42 0.71
CA MET A 535 10.66 9.99 2.02
C MET A 535 11.07 11.18 2.88
N LYS A 536 11.13 10.98 4.21
CA LYS A 536 11.81 11.86 5.16
C LYS A 536 12.97 11.16 5.82
N LEU A 537 14.06 11.88 6.14
CA LEU A 537 15.12 11.39 7.02
C LEU A 537 14.56 11.33 8.45
N SER A 538 14.51 10.15 9.05
CA SER A 538 13.94 9.94 10.38
C SER A 538 14.99 9.64 11.45
N SER A 539 16.19 9.20 11.05
CA SER A 539 17.25 8.83 11.97
C SER A 539 18.60 9.03 11.30
N GLN A 540 19.57 9.50 12.06
CA GLN A 540 20.94 9.69 11.63
C GLN A 540 21.90 9.30 12.74
N GLN A 541 22.78 8.34 12.48
CA GLN A 541 23.86 7.98 13.41
C GLN A 541 24.89 9.10 13.49
N ALA A 542 25.36 9.37 14.71
CA ALA A 542 26.45 10.32 14.91
C ALA A 542 27.76 9.80 14.28
N PRO A 543 28.53 10.63 13.55
CA PRO A 543 29.81 10.23 13.01
C PRO A 543 30.86 10.01 14.10
N THR A 544 31.77 9.08 13.88
CA THR A 544 32.88 8.73 14.82
C THR A 544 34.18 9.50 14.55
N GLU A 545 34.14 10.43 13.58
CA GLU A 545 35.25 11.31 13.19
C GLU A 545 34.73 12.61 12.57
N ALA A 546 35.59 13.63 12.41
CA ALA A 546 35.23 14.87 11.74
C ALA A 546 34.87 14.62 10.28
N ALA A 547 33.66 15.04 9.85
CA ALA A 547 33.14 14.68 8.54
C ALA A 547 32.19 15.75 7.94
N THR A 548 31.95 15.64 6.65
CA THR A 548 30.79 16.26 5.99
C THR A 548 29.74 15.20 5.69
N LEU A 549 28.59 15.27 6.35
CA LEU A 549 27.46 14.41 6.11
C LEU A 549 26.62 14.98 4.96
N LYS A 550 26.50 14.23 3.88
CA LYS A 550 25.64 14.61 2.76
C LYS A 550 24.33 13.82 2.82
N ILE A 551 23.24 14.51 3.17
CA ILE A 551 21.89 13.91 3.13
C ILE A 551 21.49 13.76 1.66
N PRO A 552 21.10 12.54 1.19
CA PRO A 552 20.83 12.31 -0.22
C PRO A 552 19.57 13.06 -0.69
N ALA A 553 19.51 13.41 -1.98
CA ALA A 553 18.32 13.94 -2.62
C ALA A 553 17.25 12.86 -2.87
N SER A 554 17.68 11.60 -2.99
CA SER A 554 16.81 10.43 -3.21
C SER A 554 17.44 9.17 -2.63
N VAL A 555 16.56 8.19 -2.33
CA VAL A 555 16.95 6.86 -1.85
C VAL A 555 16.22 5.81 -2.69
N SER A 556 16.96 4.78 -3.14
CA SER A 556 16.39 3.64 -3.85
C SER A 556 16.14 2.49 -2.88
N HIS A 557 14.90 1.97 -2.89
CA HIS A 557 14.47 0.86 -2.04
C HIS A 557 13.49 -0.03 -2.80
N ASN A 558 13.71 -1.36 -2.80
CA ASN A 558 12.87 -2.34 -3.48
C ASN A 558 12.58 -1.98 -4.96
N SER A 559 13.62 -1.64 -5.71
CA SER A 559 13.56 -1.23 -7.13
C SER A 559 12.74 0.04 -7.42
N LYS A 560 12.40 0.82 -6.39
CA LYS A 560 11.75 2.12 -6.49
C LYS A 560 12.68 3.20 -6.00
N THR A 561 12.60 4.40 -6.59
CA THR A 561 13.40 5.55 -6.18
C THR A 561 12.50 6.62 -5.59
N TYR A 562 12.74 6.98 -4.34
CA TYR A 562 11.98 7.97 -3.59
C TYR A 562 12.77 9.26 -3.41
N ALA A 563 12.13 10.41 -3.60
CA ALA A 563 12.74 11.69 -3.28
C ALA A 563 12.78 11.91 -1.76
N VAL A 564 13.91 12.34 -1.21
CA VAL A 564 14.01 12.76 0.20
C VAL A 564 13.62 14.22 0.29
N THR A 565 12.40 14.49 0.78
CA THR A 565 11.82 15.84 0.78
C THR A 565 11.81 16.51 2.15
N GLU A 566 12.04 15.76 3.23
CA GLU A 566 11.92 16.25 4.59
C GLU A 566 12.99 15.65 5.51
N ILE A 567 13.35 16.38 6.55
CA ILE A 567 14.10 15.92 7.71
C ILE A 567 13.16 15.94 8.90
N ASP A 568 13.03 14.84 9.62
CA ASP A 568 12.15 14.73 10.79
C ASP A 568 12.70 15.50 12.01
N GLY A 569 11.96 15.48 13.11
CA GLY A 569 12.44 16.01 14.39
C GLY A 569 13.42 15.05 15.08
N ASN A 570 14.41 15.60 15.80
CA ASN A 570 15.39 14.84 16.61
C ASN A 570 16.11 13.72 15.84
N VAL A 571 16.53 13.97 14.61
CA VAL A 571 17.14 12.94 13.76
C VAL A 571 18.51 12.44 14.25
N ILE A 572 19.27 13.23 15.01
CA ILE A 572 20.50 12.82 15.68
C ILE A 572 20.22 12.73 17.19
N TYR A 573 20.21 11.55 17.73
CA TYR A 573 19.87 11.25 19.13
C TYR A 573 21.08 10.92 20.02
N GLU A 574 22.26 10.71 19.42
CA GLU A 574 23.51 10.46 20.13
C GLU A 574 24.27 11.78 20.30
N THR A 575 25.00 11.91 21.41
CA THR A 575 25.89 13.06 21.61
C THR A 575 27.09 12.91 20.68
N MET A 576 27.25 13.87 19.75
CA MET A 576 28.42 13.91 18.88
C MET A 576 29.69 14.32 19.65
N SER A 577 30.81 13.81 19.18
CA SER A 577 32.13 14.13 19.76
C SER A 577 33.10 14.76 18.75
N TYR A 578 32.69 14.87 17.49
CA TYR A 578 33.54 15.34 16.39
C TYR A 578 32.82 16.37 15.53
N PRO A 579 33.55 17.36 14.97
CA PRO A 579 32.99 18.38 14.09
C PRO A 579 32.30 17.76 12.88
N LEU A 580 31.08 18.25 12.60
CA LEU A 580 30.24 17.80 11.47
C LEU A 580 29.75 18.99 10.64
N THR A 581 29.93 18.92 9.33
CA THR A 581 29.19 19.77 8.37
C THR A 581 28.01 18.98 7.82
N VAL A 582 26.80 19.53 7.89
CA VAL A 582 25.60 18.96 7.32
C VAL A 582 25.31 19.62 5.98
N ALA A 583 25.23 18.83 4.90
CA ALA A 583 24.88 19.29 3.56
C ALA A 583 23.55 18.66 3.11
N LEU A 584 22.57 19.50 2.78
CA LEU A 584 21.22 19.05 2.39
C LEU A 584 21.16 18.66 0.93
N GLY A 585 20.54 17.50 0.63
CA GLY A 585 20.19 17.10 -0.73
C GLY A 585 19.19 18.03 -1.39
N GLU A 586 19.23 18.11 -2.72
CA GLU A 586 18.47 19.14 -3.48
C GLU A 586 16.95 19.04 -3.37
N ASN A 587 16.40 17.89 -3.02
CA ASN A 587 14.94 17.69 -2.94
C ASN A 587 14.35 18.02 -1.56
N ILE A 588 15.18 18.34 -0.54
CA ILE A 588 14.71 18.64 0.82
C ILE A 588 14.01 20.00 0.83
N LYS A 589 12.73 19.99 1.21
CA LYS A 589 11.86 21.16 1.31
C LYS A 589 11.61 21.60 2.75
N SER A 590 11.71 20.69 3.71
CA SER A 590 11.38 20.97 5.11
C SER A 590 12.36 20.32 6.08
N ILE A 591 12.76 21.07 7.10
CA ILE A 591 13.50 20.60 8.27
C ILE A 591 12.53 20.62 9.45
N GLY A 592 12.38 19.50 10.15
CA GLY A 592 11.45 19.32 11.27
C GLY A 592 11.84 20.09 12.53
N ASN A 593 10.93 20.11 13.50
CA ASN A 593 11.20 20.72 14.80
C ASN A 593 12.28 19.92 15.55
N MET A 594 13.22 20.63 16.17
CA MET A 594 14.33 20.01 16.94
C MET A 594 15.22 19.07 16.11
N ALA A 595 15.21 19.12 14.79
CA ALA A 595 15.89 18.15 13.93
C ALA A 595 17.36 17.88 14.33
N PHE A 596 18.11 18.92 14.66
CA PHE A 596 19.51 18.86 15.10
C PHE A 596 19.75 19.55 16.44
N ASN A 597 18.73 19.56 17.30
CA ASN A 597 18.78 20.27 18.58
C ASN A 597 19.89 19.78 19.50
N ASN A 598 20.61 20.71 20.17
CA ASN A 598 21.70 20.44 21.10
C ASN A 598 22.86 19.62 20.54
N GLN A 599 23.25 19.87 19.29
CA GLN A 599 24.40 19.24 18.64
C GLN A 599 25.55 20.24 18.45
N PRO A 600 26.33 20.55 19.49
CA PRO A 600 27.34 21.63 19.47
C PRO A 600 28.50 21.37 18.51
N TYR A 601 28.64 20.15 18.03
CA TYR A 601 29.64 19.73 17.05
C TYR A 601 29.15 19.86 15.59
N ILE A 602 27.91 20.26 15.33
CA ILE A 602 27.51 20.69 13.98
C ILE A 602 28.08 22.10 13.75
N THR A 603 29.28 22.15 13.13
CA THR A 603 30.02 23.38 12.90
C THR A 603 29.75 23.99 11.53
N GLY A 604 29.23 23.20 10.59
CA GLY A 604 28.89 23.66 9.24
C GLY A 604 27.49 23.25 8.78
N LEU A 605 26.84 24.14 8.03
CA LEU A 605 25.54 23.89 7.43
C LEU A 605 25.51 24.42 6.00
N THR A 606 25.19 23.52 5.04
CA THR A 606 24.96 23.86 3.65
C THR A 606 23.49 23.58 3.29
N LEU A 607 22.73 24.65 3.04
CA LEU A 607 21.32 24.57 2.66
C LEU A 607 21.19 24.37 1.15
N ASN A 608 20.14 23.68 0.73
CA ASN A 608 19.78 23.56 -0.68
C ASN A 608 18.80 24.67 -1.12
N LYS A 609 18.72 24.89 -2.42
CA LYS A 609 17.91 25.95 -3.06
C LYS A 609 16.41 25.75 -2.98
N ASN A 610 15.92 24.54 -2.68
CA ASN A 610 14.49 24.17 -2.67
C ASN A 610 13.89 24.18 -1.25
N LEU A 611 14.67 24.54 -0.23
CA LEU A 611 14.22 24.56 1.16
C LEU A 611 13.14 25.63 1.37
N GLN A 612 12.02 25.26 1.97
CA GLN A 612 10.84 26.11 2.20
C GLN A 612 10.58 26.40 3.68
N LYS A 613 11.03 25.51 4.58
CA LYS A 613 10.74 25.60 6.02
C LYS A 613 11.90 25.09 6.86
N ILE A 614 12.20 25.84 7.95
CA ILE A 614 13.06 25.41 9.06
C ILE A 614 12.20 25.42 10.32
N GLY A 615 12.10 24.26 10.99
CA GLY A 615 11.26 24.03 12.17
C GLY A 615 11.77 24.73 13.44
N SER A 616 10.93 24.75 14.45
CA SER A 616 11.27 25.31 15.76
C SER A 616 12.42 24.51 16.41
N TYR A 617 13.40 25.22 16.98
CA TYR A 617 14.60 24.62 17.63
C TYR A 617 15.43 23.72 16.69
N ALA A 618 15.25 23.80 15.37
CA ALA A 618 15.88 22.88 14.43
C ALA A 618 17.42 22.80 14.56
N PHE A 619 18.08 23.93 14.78
CA PHE A 619 19.52 24.08 15.01
C PHE A 619 19.81 24.81 16.33
N TYR A 620 18.98 24.59 17.36
CA TYR A 620 19.17 25.18 18.65
C TYR A 620 20.46 24.66 19.32
N ASN A 621 21.31 25.57 19.81
CA ASN A 621 22.55 25.24 20.50
C ASN A 621 23.46 24.29 19.70
N CYS A 622 23.54 24.51 18.38
CA CYS A 622 24.54 23.92 17.50
C CYS A 622 25.81 24.80 17.50
N GLY A 623 26.86 24.30 16.84
CA GLY A 623 28.13 25.02 16.74
C GLY A 623 28.35 25.74 15.41
N ILE A 624 27.31 26.01 14.62
CA ILE A 624 27.41 26.53 13.26
C ILE A 624 28.22 27.82 13.23
N GLU A 625 29.32 27.81 12.50
CA GLU A 625 30.30 28.90 12.40
C GLU A 625 30.57 29.39 10.97
N ASN A 626 29.86 28.83 9.97
CA ASN A 626 29.91 29.35 8.61
C ASN A 626 28.84 30.42 8.35
N ARG A 627 29.08 31.29 7.35
CA ARG A 627 28.07 32.22 6.81
C ARG A 627 26.88 31.41 6.30
N LEU A 628 25.64 31.82 6.65
CA LEU A 628 24.42 31.20 6.18
C LEU A 628 23.70 32.10 5.18
N GLU A 629 23.35 31.54 4.05
CA GLU A 629 22.45 32.15 3.10
C GLU A 629 21.19 31.32 3.00
N LEU A 630 20.09 31.83 3.55
CA LEU A 630 18.79 31.20 3.41
C LEU A 630 18.34 31.34 1.95
N PRO A 631 17.92 30.23 1.29
CA PRO A 631 17.57 30.25 -0.12
C PRO A 631 16.30 31.07 -0.37
N TYR A 632 16.21 31.76 -1.53
CA TYR A 632 14.96 32.34 -1.96
C TYR A 632 13.90 31.23 -2.18
N GLY A 633 12.69 31.41 -1.64
CA GLY A 633 11.62 30.39 -1.62
C GLY A 633 11.35 29.86 -0.23
N ILE A 634 12.28 30.04 0.72
CA ILE A 634 11.97 29.72 2.13
C ILE A 634 10.93 30.71 2.66
N LYS A 635 9.88 30.18 3.30
CA LYS A 635 8.76 30.96 3.83
C LYS A 635 8.77 31.06 5.35
N TYR A 636 9.22 29.99 6.02
CA TYR A 636 9.11 29.84 7.47
C TYR A 636 10.48 29.53 8.09
N VAL A 637 10.95 30.40 8.98
CA VAL A 637 12.06 30.20 9.92
C VAL A 637 11.45 30.28 11.29
N GLN A 638 11.19 29.15 11.94
CA GLN A 638 10.35 29.08 13.12
C GLN A 638 11.10 29.46 14.41
N THR A 639 10.37 29.45 15.55
CA THR A 639 10.84 29.80 16.87
C THR A 639 12.17 29.12 17.23
N SER A 640 13.14 29.92 17.72
CA SER A 640 14.44 29.49 18.27
C SER A 640 15.28 28.60 17.32
N SER A 641 15.04 28.67 16.03
CA SER A 641 15.62 27.75 15.04
C SER A 641 17.15 27.79 14.99
N PHE A 642 17.79 28.94 15.30
CA PHE A 642 19.26 29.09 15.28
C PHE A 642 19.82 29.69 16.59
N VAL A 643 19.14 29.53 17.71
CA VAL A 643 19.60 30.03 19.01
C VAL A 643 20.95 29.45 19.39
N GLY A 644 21.87 30.28 19.91
CA GLY A 644 23.10 29.82 20.54
C GLY A 644 24.19 29.27 19.58
N ASN A 645 24.09 29.62 18.28
CA ASN A 645 25.14 29.29 17.31
C ASN A 645 26.26 30.33 17.28
N LYS A 646 27.27 30.11 16.43
CA LYS A 646 28.45 30.98 16.20
C LYS A 646 28.43 31.60 14.80
N ILE A 647 27.26 31.78 14.21
CA ILE A 647 27.06 32.27 12.83
C ILE A 647 27.67 33.67 12.70
N PRO A 648 28.64 33.89 11.77
CA PRO A 648 29.26 35.21 11.59
C PRO A 648 28.40 36.16 10.74
N ALA A 649 27.65 35.62 9.79
CA ALA A 649 26.77 36.38 8.91
C ALA A 649 25.59 35.54 8.46
N ILE A 650 24.41 36.17 8.33
CA ILE A 650 23.19 35.50 7.82
C ILE A 650 22.47 36.37 6.81
N LYS A 651 22.02 35.76 5.70
CA LYS A 651 21.13 36.39 4.73
C LYS A 651 19.74 35.77 4.80
N ILE A 652 18.74 36.61 4.94
CA ILE A 652 17.32 36.28 5.04
C ILE A 652 16.59 36.91 3.87
N PRO A 653 16.12 36.13 2.87
CA PRO A 653 15.52 36.66 1.65
C PRO A 653 14.12 37.22 1.86
N SER A 654 13.61 37.98 0.88
CA SER A 654 12.28 38.58 0.90
C SER A 654 11.13 37.56 0.96
N SER A 655 11.37 36.30 0.55
CA SER A 655 10.41 35.21 0.61
C SER A 655 10.08 34.77 2.05
N VAL A 656 10.89 35.10 3.05
CA VAL A 656 10.62 34.77 4.46
C VAL A 656 9.46 35.63 4.97
N THR A 657 8.29 35.01 5.12
CA THR A 657 7.07 35.66 5.63
C THR A 657 6.94 35.55 7.14
N ASN A 658 7.64 34.58 7.76
CA ASN A 658 7.63 34.37 9.20
C ASN A 658 9.05 34.08 9.70
N LEU A 659 9.61 35.03 10.47
CA LEU A 659 10.83 34.86 11.25
C LEU A 659 10.41 34.75 12.74
N GLY A 660 10.52 33.51 13.26
CA GLY A 660 9.97 33.16 14.58
C GLY A 660 10.68 33.81 15.77
N TYR A 661 10.01 33.70 16.90
CA TYR A 661 10.52 34.22 18.19
C TYR A 661 11.91 33.63 18.51
N ASP A 662 12.86 34.47 18.95
CA ASP A 662 14.26 34.09 19.30
C ASP A 662 15.05 33.37 18.15
N ALA A 663 14.60 33.43 16.88
CA ALA A 663 15.21 32.64 15.79
C ALA A 663 16.75 32.80 15.72
N LEU A 664 17.31 33.96 15.98
CA LEU A 664 18.75 34.26 15.91
C LEU A 664 19.42 34.52 17.26
N LYS A 665 18.70 34.39 18.36
CA LYS A 665 19.17 34.76 19.72
C LYS A 665 20.47 34.07 20.07
N GLY A 666 21.37 34.82 20.73
CA GLY A 666 22.61 34.28 21.28
C GLY A 666 23.72 34.00 20.29
N ASN A 667 23.60 34.43 19.02
CA ASN A 667 24.67 34.37 18.03
C ASN A 667 25.69 35.50 18.27
N LYS A 668 26.55 35.33 19.27
CA LYS A 668 27.50 36.35 19.76
C LYS A 668 28.57 36.77 18.75
N GLN A 669 28.77 36.00 17.67
CA GLN A 669 29.74 36.26 16.61
C GLN A 669 29.13 36.93 15.39
N LEU A 670 27.82 37.19 15.39
CA LEU A 670 27.11 37.73 14.25
C LEU A 670 27.52 39.19 14.00
N THR A 671 28.16 39.44 12.85
CA THR A 671 28.63 40.77 12.41
C THR A 671 27.77 41.36 11.31
N GLU A 672 27.02 40.51 10.60
CA GLU A 672 26.21 40.94 9.47
C GLU A 672 24.88 40.19 9.41
N ILE A 673 23.78 40.93 9.22
CA ILE A 673 22.46 40.41 8.89
C ILE A 673 22.00 41.12 7.62
N VAL A 674 21.72 40.35 6.54
CA VAL A 674 21.04 40.89 5.35
C VAL A 674 19.57 40.44 5.46
N LEU A 675 18.67 41.35 5.72
CA LEU A 675 17.23 41.11 5.90
C LEU A 675 16.45 41.78 4.78
N ASN A 676 16.07 41.07 3.75
CA ASN A 676 15.36 41.65 2.61
C ASN A 676 13.83 41.57 2.81
N ASN A 677 13.33 42.21 3.87
CA ASN A 677 11.90 42.31 4.14
C ASN A 677 11.49 43.79 4.15
N ALA A 678 10.49 44.14 3.34
CA ALA A 678 9.99 45.50 3.24
C ALA A 678 9.17 45.95 4.45
N GLN A 679 8.58 45.02 5.18
CA GLN A 679 7.94 45.29 6.45
C GLN A 679 8.96 44.97 7.55
N SER A 680 9.24 45.91 8.44
CA SER A 680 10.00 45.58 9.64
C SER A 680 9.33 44.39 10.22
N ALA A 681 10.06 43.27 10.36
CA ALA A 681 9.54 42.01 10.95
C ALA A 681 9.07 42.35 12.39
N ALA A 682 7.93 42.97 12.46
CA ALA A 682 7.47 43.77 13.59
C ALA A 682 6.93 42.92 14.73
N SER A 683 6.81 41.61 14.50
CA SER A 683 6.03 40.84 15.45
C SER A 683 6.81 40.27 16.63
N GLU A 684 8.16 40.10 16.53
CA GLU A 684 8.82 39.29 17.55
C GLU A 684 10.03 40.03 18.21
N SER A 685 9.81 40.63 19.33
CA SER A 685 10.72 41.55 20.02
C SER A 685 12.05 40.93 20.56
N TRP A 686 12.23 39.64 20.51
CA TRP A 686 13.35 38.92 21.15
C TRP A 686 14.36 38.30 20.18
N VAL A 687 14.15 38.40 18.87
CA VAL A 687 15.02 37.81 17.83
C VAL A 687 16.48 38.18 17.99
N LEU A 688 16.80 39.39 18.54
CA LEU A 688 18.13 39.96 18.60
C LEU A 688 18.82 39.86 19.96
N THR A 689 18.24 39.20 20.95
CA THR A 689 18.84 39.08 22.27
C THR A 689 20.20 38.36 22.21
N GLY A 690 21.27 39.00 22.67
CA GLY A 690 22.62 38.46 22.66
C GLY A 690 23.36 38.55 21.32
N ILE A 691 22.83 39.33 20.36
CA ILE A 691 23.54 39.74 19.14
C ILE A 691 24.35 41.00 19.45
N PRO A 692 25.61 41.12 18.97
CA PRO A 692 26.42 42.33 19.18
C PRO A 692 25.76 43.56 18.55
N THR A 693 25.73 44.70 19.28
CA THR A 693 25.21 45.98 18.75
C THR A 693 26.05 46.53 17.62
N SER A 694 27.29 46.06 17.48
CA SER A 694 28.18 46.36 16.32
C SER A 694 27.75 45.63 15.04
N CYS A 695 26.83 44.67 15.13
CA CYS A 695 26.33 43.96 13.96
C CYS A 695 25.67 44.92 12.98
N THR A 696 26.03 44.80 11.70
CA THR A 696 25.43 45.61 10.63
C THR A 696 24.19 44.88 10.09
N LEU A 697 23.06 45.59 10.07
CA LEU A 697 21.80 45.14 9.51
C LEU A 697 21.57 45.80 8.15
N TYR A 698 21.65 45.03 7.09
CA TYR A 698 21.27 45.50 5.74
C TYR A 698 19.80 45.24 5.51
N VAL A 699 19.05 46.28 5.15
CA VAL A 699 17.61 46.27 4.87
C VAL A 699 17.33 46.86 3.48
N PRO A 700 16.12 46.68 2.90
CA PRO A 700 15.76 47.34 1.63
C PRO A 700 15.92 48.87 1.76
N THR A 701 16.44 49.50 0.70
CA THR A 701 16.84 50.92 0.71
C THR A 701 15.74 51.86 1.24
N GLY A 702 14.50 51.68 0.82
CA GLY A 702 13.37 52.51 1.24
C GLY A 702 12.89 52.27 2.68
N THR A 703 13.42 51.27 3.39
CA THR A 703 12.94 50.87 4.75
C THR A 703 13.92 51.22 5.87
N VAL A 704 15.09 51.75 5.55
CA VAL A 704 16.17 52.06 6.52
C VAL A 704 15.66 52.86 7.74
N GLN A 705 14.88 53.92 7.52
CA GLN A 705 14.37 54.74 8.62
C GLN A 705 13.33 53.99 9.47
N GLN A 706 12.52 53.15 8.87
CA GLN A 706 11.55 52.28 9.53
C GLN A 706 12.24 51.30 10.48
N TYR A 707 13.33 50.68 10.02
CA TYR A 707 14.12 49.77 10.86
C TYR A 707 14.90 50.48 11.94
N LYS A 708 15.44 51.70 11.69
CA LYS A 708 16.09 52.52 12.69
C LYS A 708 15.13 52.96 13.79
N ASN A 709 13.87 53.20 13.47
CA ASN A 709 12.83 53.61 14.43
C ASN A 709 12.27 52.42 15.21
N ASN A 710 12.54 51.19 14.77
CA ASN A 710 12.10 49.98 15.48
C ASN A 710 12.94 49.80 16.75
N SER A 711 12.32 49.65 17.89
CA SER A 711 12.97 49.60 19.24
C SER A 711 13.97 48.44 19.39
N LYS A 712 13.95 47.44 18.51
CA LYS A 712 14.84 46.25 18.55
C LYS A 712 15.84 46.30 17.42
N TRP A 713 15.39 46.35 16.17
CA TRP A 713 16.26 46.38 15.00
C TRP A 713 17.13 47.63 14.96
N GLY A 714 16.60 48.77 15.45
CA GLY A 714 17.32 50.03 15.51
C GLY A 714 18.48 50.05 16.51
N THR A 715 18.67 49.01 17.34
CA THR A 715 19.85 48.86 18.19
C THR A 715 21.09 48.43 17.43
N LEU A 716 20.92 47.96 16.21
CA LEU A 716 21.97 47.51 15.31
C LEU A 716 22.41 48.65 14.36
N ASN A 717 23.54 48.48 13.69
CA ASN A 717 24.01 49.41 12.67
C ASN A 717 23.19 49.25 11.37
N VAL A 718 22.05 49.94 11.22
CA VAL A 718 21.12 49.75 10.09
C VAL A 718 21.58 50.51 8.86
N LYS A 719 21.75 49.78 7.76
CA LYS A 719 22.16 50.30 6.44
C LYS A 719 21.23 49.78 5.32
N ALA A 720 21.22 50.48 4.18
CA ALA A 720 20.61 49.97 2.93
C ALA A 720 21.50 48.86 2.35
N GLY A 721 20.90 47.95 1.58
CA GLY A 721 21.65 46.95 0.79
C GLY A 721 21.18 45.51 0.95
N ALA A 722 19.94 45.26 1.41
CA ALA A 722 19.38 43.90 1.42
C ALA A 722 19.05 43.39 0.00
N TYR A 723 19.23 42.10 -0.18
CA TYR A 723 19.02 41.42 -1.47
C TYR A 723 18.57 39.97 -1.29
N ASP A 724 17.98 39.38 -2.32
CA ASP A 724 17.56 37.98 -2.32
C ASP A 724 18.66 37.03 -2.76
N PHE A 725 19.34 37.33 -3.87
CA PHE A 725 20.45 36.51 -4.35
C PHE A 725 21.58 37.33 -4.98
N THR A 726 22.75 36.75 -4.99
CA THR A 726 23.95 37.29 -5.59
C THR A 726 24.16 36.64 -6.96
N TYR A 727 24.45 37.46 -7.97
CA TYR A 727 24.78 37.01 -9.31
C TYR A 727 26.22 37.46 -9.64
N GLN A 728 26.92 36.63 -10.40
CA GLN A 728 28.23 36.94 -10.94
C GLN A 728 28.15 36.84 -12.47
N ASP A 729 28.38 37.96 -13.15
CA ASP A 729 28.39 37.99 -14.61
C ASP A 729 29.61 37.25 -15.19
N LYS A 730 29.60 37.05 -16.51
CA LYS A 730 30.70 36.38 -17.26
C LYS A 730 32.03 37.15 -17.17
N ILE A 731 32.03 38.36 -16.64
CA ILE A 731 33.19 39.27 -16.54
C ILE A 731 33.65 39.40 -15.07
N SER A 732 33.13 38.55 -14.19
CA SER A 732 33.43 38.56 -12.74
C SER A 732 32.87 39.76 -11.96
N THR A 733 31.87 40.48 -12.51
CA THR A 733 31.18 41.54 -11.80
C THR A 733 30.09 40.91 -10.90
N ILE A 734 30.13 41.22 -9.61
CA ILE A 734 29.18 40.71 -8.62
C ILE A 734 28.09 41.79 -8.40
N TYR A 735 26.83 41.42 -8.54
CA TYR A 735 25.70 42.29 -8.22
C TYR A 735 24.55 41.52 -7.53
N HIS A 736 23.65 42.26 -6.97
CA HIS A 736 22.58 41.68 -6.17
C HIS A 736 21.22 41.94 -6.78
N VAL A 737 20.31 40.99 -6.60
CA VAL A 737 18.98 41.02 -7.20
C VAL A 737 17.93 40.78 -6.10
N THR A 738 16.80 41.48 -6.22
CA THR A 738 15.63 41.30 -5.36
C THR A 738 14.41 41.04 -6.22
N VAL A 739 13.63 40.05 -5.87
CA VAL A 739 12.34 39.79 -6.52
C VAL A 739 11.33 40.84 -6.12
N THR A 740 10.69 41.48 -7.10
CA THR A 740 9.67 42.52 -6.91
C THR A 740 8.26 41.94 -6.97
N ASP A 741 8.06 40.95 -7.84
CA ASP A 741 6.78 40.26 -8.01
C ASP A 741 7.07 38.78 -8.29
N PRO A 742 6.69 37.85 -7.38
CA PRO A 742 6.90 36.41 -7.55
C PRO A 742 5.83 35.71 -8.42
N THR A 743 4.92 36.50 -9.04
CA THR A 743 3.88 35.95 -9.91
C THR A 743 4.47 35.48 -11.22
N PRO A 744 4.32 34.19 -11.60
CA PRO A 744 4.80 33.71 -12.90
C PRO A 744 4.12 34.43 -14.06
N LEU A 745 4.89 34.74 -15.09
CA LEU A 745 4.39 35.42 -16.27
C LEU A 745 5.05 34.89 -17.56
N VAL A 746 4.40 35.13 -18.67
CA VAL A 746 4.94 34.80 -20.00
C VAL A 746 5.08 36.09 -20.80
N VAL A 747 6.28 36.35 -21.31
CA VAL A 747 6.56 37.51 -22.17
C VAL A 747 7.30 37.01 -23.42
N ASP A 748 6.79 37.33 -24.61
CA ASP A 748 7.32 36.89 -25.91
C ASP A 748 7.56 35.36 -25.99
N GLY A 749 6.62 34.59 -25.47
CA GLY A 749 6.69 33.11 -25.44
C GLY A 749 7.69 32.53 -24.43
N VAL A 750 8.39 33.34 -23.65
CA VAL A 750 9.31 32.90 -22.58
C VAL A 750 8.61 32.96 -21.24
N SER A 751 8.68 31.86 -20.48
CA SER A 751 8.13 31.79 -19.12
C SER A 751 9.14 32.32 -18.10
N TYR A 752 8.67 33.19 -17.21
CA TYR A 752 9.44 33.77 -16.10
C TYR A 752 8.79 33.40 -14.76
N ALA A 753 9.61 33.17 -13.75
CA ALA A 753 9.15 32.88 -12.38
C ALA A 753 8.64 34.11 -11.65
N GLY A 754 8.88 35.31 -12.18
CA GLY A 754 8.45 36.57 -11.61
C GLY A 754 9.26 37.75 -12.19
N LYS A 755 9.01 38.94 -11.61
CA LYS A 755 9.77 40.15 -11.89
C LYS A 755 10.80 40.42 -10.80
N ALA A 756 11.94 41.03 -11.18
CA ALA A 756 13.01 41.38 -10.25
C ALA A 756 13.66 42.70 -10.57
N LYS A 757 14.45 43.22 -9.63
CA LYS A 757 15.25 44.46 -9.78
C LYS A 757 16.67 44.22 -9.31
N TYR A 758 17.61 44.93 -9.91
CA TYR A 758 18.94 45.11 -9.36
C TYR A 758 18.91 46.02 -8.12
N VAL A 759 19.69 45.69 -7.10
CA VAL A 759 19.71 46.45 -5.84
C VAL A 759 21.13 46.88 -5.47
N TYR A 760 21.23 48.01 -4.79
CA TYR A 760 22.47 48.54 -4.23
C TYR A 760 23.00 47.64 -3.12
N HIS A 761 24.32 47.35 -3.19
CA HIS A 761 25.09 46.85 -2.07
C HIS A 761 26.46 47.53 -2.02
N PRO A 762 26.98 47.91 -0.87
CA PRO A 762 28.25 48.62 -0.75
C PRO A 762 29.43 47.95 -1.50
N TYR A 763 29.40 46.67 -1.66
CA TYR A 763 30.43 45.89 -2.34
C TYR A 763 30.51 46.22 -3.86
N ILE A 764 29.38 46.50 -4.51
CA ILE A 764 29.35 46.86 -5.94
C ILE A 764 30.18 48.10 -6.22
N VAL A 765 30.10 49.11 -5.35
CA VAL A 765 30.83 50.38 -5.51
C VAL A 765 32.28 50.26 -5.11
N SER A 766 32.61 49.49 -4.09
CA SER A 766 33.97 49.29 -3.58
C SER A 766 34.83 48.41 -4.49
N SER A 767 34.24 47.53 -5.34
CA SER A 767 34.96 46.63 -6.23
C SER A 767 35.58 47.30 -7.47
N GLY A 768 35.36 48.61 -7.69
CA GLY A 768 35.90 49.33 -8.83
C GLY A 768 35.29 48.91 -10.17
N VAL A 769 34.03 48.50 -10.19
CA VAL A 769 33.29 48.10 -11.39
C VAL A 769 33.35 49.19 -12.45
N THR A 770 33.85 48.80 -13.62
CA THR A 770 34.00 49.70 -14.79
C THR A 770 32.95 49.47 -15.87
N GLY A 771 32.25 48.32 -15.87
CA GLY A 771 31.20 48.02 -16.81
C GLY A 771 30.07 47.22 -16.15
N PHE A 772 28.84 47.40 -16.62
CA PHE A 772 27.68 46.68 -16.21
C PHE A 772 26.75 46.45 -17.39
N THR A 773 26.40 45.20 -17.63
CA THR A 773 25.48 44.81 -18.70
C THR A 773 24.18 44.38 -18.09
N VAL A 774 23.08 44.95 -18.53
CA VAL A 774 21.74 44.62 -18.11
C VAL A 774 21.14 43.63 -19.08
N ASP A 775 20.88 42.43 -18.62
CA ASP A 775 20.17 41.43 -19.40
C ASP A 775 18.64 41.52 -19.17
N ARG A 776 17.88 40.95 -20.11
CA ARG A 776 16.41 40.95 -20.04
C ARG A 776 15.92 40.19 -18.81
N TYR A 777 16.65 39.15 -18.41
CA TYR A 777 16.35 38.31 -17.26
C TYR A 777 17.63 37.82 -16.60
N GLU A 778 17.50 37.50 -15.35
CA GLU A 778 18.51 36.76 -14.60
C GLU A 778 18.04 35.35 -14.33
N ASP A 779 18.93 34.37 -14.52
CA ASP A 779 18.68 32.98 -14.28
C ASP A 779 19.21 32.60 -12.90
N PHE A 780 18.30 32.28 -11.99
CA PHE A 780 18.63 31.89 -10.65
C PHE A 780 17.92 30.59 -10.28
N ASN A 781 18.67 29.57 -9.90
CA ASN A 781 18.16 28.24 -9.59
C ASN A 781 17.30 27.61 -10.69
N ASN A 782 17.70 27.76 -11.96
CA ASN A 782 16.95 27.34 -13.14
C ASN A 782 15.58 28.02 -13.28
N GLN A 783 15.40 29.16 -12.64
CA GLN A 783 14.22 30.02 -12.75
C GLN A 783 14.64 31.35 -13.31
N LYS A 784 13.99 31.77 -14.40
CA LYS A 784 14.24 33.06 -15.03
C LYS A 784 13.41 34.12 -14.36
N TYR A 785 14.05 35.20 -13.91
CA TYR A 785 13.36 36.38 -13.39
C TYR A 785 13.54 37.54 -14.36
N LEU A 786 12.43 38.10 -14.79
CA LEU A 786 12.42 39.23 -15.69
C LEU A 786 12.92 40.48 -14.95
N ILE A 787 13.96 41.13 -15.42
CA ILE A 787 14.45 42.38 -14.83
C ILE A 787 13.62 43.55 -15.35
N THR A 788 12.86 44.16 -14.47
CA THR A 788 11.99 45.30 -14.80
C THR A 788 12.37 46.60 -14.08
N GLU A 789 13.33 46.55 -13.15
CA GLU A 789 13.67 47.75 -12.39
C GLU A 789 15.17 47.87 -12.10
N PHE A 790 15.66 49.15 -12.07
CA PHE A 790 16.86 49.51 -11.35
C PHE A 790 16.47 50.03 -9.95
N GLY A 791 16.99 49.38 -8.93
CA GLY A 791 16.69 49.73 -7.54
C GLY A 791 17.26 51.10 -7.11
N ASP A 792 16.75 51.67 -6.01
CA ASP A 792 17.23 52.95 -5.50
C ASP A 792 18.72 52.88 -5.13
N SER A 793 19.46 53.90 -5.47
CA SER A 793 20.89 54.06 -5.20
C SER A 793 21.78 52.98 -5.82
N LEU A 794 21.33 52.20 -6.80
CA LEU A 794 22.02 51.03 -7.36
C LEU A 794 23.50 51.33 -7.70
N PHE A 795 23.81 52.40 -8.40
CA PHE A 795 25.15 52.83 -8.80
C PHE A 795 25.53 54.16 -8.18
N TYR A 796 25.03 54.46 -6.99
CA TYR A 796 25.34 55.72 -6.27
C TYR A 796 26.86 55.91 -6.09
N GLY A 797 27.43 56.98 -6.65
CA GLY A 797 28.84 57.31 -6.55
C GLY A 797 29.82 56.43 -7.32
N ALA A 798 29.30 55.53 -8.19
CA ALA A 798 30.13 54.67 -9.07
C ALA A 798 30.74 55.41 -10.20
N SER A 799 31.70 56.33 -9.94
CA SER A 799 32.27 57.29 -10.90
C SER A 799 33.04 56.70 -12.06
N LYS A 800 33.45 55.40 -11.97
CA LYS A 800 34.15 54.69 -13.04
C LYS A 800 33.24 53.78 -13.86
N LEU A 801 31.95 53.72 -13.54
CA LEU A 801 31.01 52.79 -14.13
C LEU A 801 30.56 53.26 -15.51
N ASN A 802 30.72 52.36 -16.51
CA ASN A 802 30.05 52.49 -17.80
C ASN A 802 28.94 51.44 -17.87
N VAL A 803 27.69 51.86 -17.95
CA VAL A 803 26.53 50.99 -18.04
C VAL A 803 26.14 50.82 -19.48
N THR A 804 26.07 49.61 -19.95
CA THR A 804 25.45 49.23 -21.22
C THR A 804 24.19 48.44 -20.95
N VAL A 805 23.04 49.01 -21.29
CA VAL A 805 21.76 48.32 -21.26
C VAL A 805 21.61 47.57 -22.56
N ARG A 806 21.89 46.27 -22.57
CA ARG A 806 21.70 45.41 -23.73
C ARG A 806 20.44 44.55 -23.49
N ASN A 807 19.60 44.53 -24.53
CA ASN A 807 18.48 43.56 -24.66
C ASN A 807 17.39 43.60 -23.59
N ASN A 808 17.23 44.71 -22.85
CA ASN A 808 16.11 44.80 -21.91
C ASN A 808 15.15 45.94 -22.25
N PRO A 809 14.20 45.73 -23.19
CA PRO A 809 13.18 46.73 -23.51
C PRO A 809 12.08 46.84 -22.47
N LEU A 810 12.19 46.17 -21.35
CA LEU A 810 11.12 45.94 -20.35
C LEU A 810 11.40 46.61 -19.00
N ILE A 811 12.35 47.53 -18.89
CA ILE A 811 12.53 48.33 -17.69
C ILE A 811 11.31 49.22 -17.47
N GLU A 812 10.60 49.00 -16.39
CA GLU A 812 9.39 49.73 -15.99
C GLU A 812 9.70 50.90 -15.05
N ARG A 813 10.80 50.74 -14.25
CA ARG A 813 11.17 51.72 -13.22
C ARG A 813 12.69 51.93 -13.09
N ILE A 814 13.13 53.17 -12.95
CA ILE A 814 14.48 53.56 -12.52
C ILE A 814 14.35 54.17 -11.14
N GLY A 815 15.00 53.58 -10.12
CA GLY A 815 14.89 54.00 -8.72
C GLY A 815 15.55 55.33 -8.42
N ALA A 816 15.22 55.87 -7.25
CA ALA A 816 15.82 57.16 -6.80
C ALA A 816 17.33 57.00 -6.59
N TYR A 817 18.08 58.00 -6.94
CA TYR A 817 19.56 58.06 -6.87
C TYR A 817 20.29 56.89 -7.60
N SER A 818 19.64 56.14 -8.49
CA SER A 818 20.17 54.94 -9.10
C SER A 818 21.53 55.15 -9.79
N PHE A 819 21.72 56.28 -10.50
CA PHE A 819 22.95 56.62 -11.18
C PHE A 819 23.55 57.93 -10.64
N TYR A 820 23.21 58.37 -9.42
CA TYR A 820 23.73 59.59 -8.81
C TYR A 820 25.26 59.58 -8.72
N GLY A 821 25.93 60.58 -9.35
CA GLY A 821 27.39 60.68 -9.33
C GLY A 821 28.10 59.52 -10.02
N SER A 822 27.40 58.73 -10.86
CA SER A 822 27.98 57.62 -11.63
C SER A 822 28.82 58.09 -12.82
N GLY A 823 29.68 57.23 -13.31
CA GLY A 823 30.49 57.45 -14.51
C GLY A 823 29.76 57.16 -15.83
N LEU A 824 28.42 56.99 -15.79
CA LEU A 824 27.57 56.71 -16.94
C LEU A 824 27.78 57.73 -18.07
N THR A 825 28.05 57.23 -19.31
CA THR A 825 28.30 58.10 -20.48
C THR A 825 27.10 58.21 -21.41
N SER A 826 26.30 57.14 -21.49
CA SER A 826 25.09 57.08 -22.31
C SER A 826 24.12 56.04 -21.81
N MET A 827 22.81 56.22 -22.00
CA MET A 827 21.78 55.25 -21.64
C MET A 827 20.53 55.40 -22.50
N GLY A 828 19.97 54.23 -22.91
CA GLY A 828 18.61 54.15 -23.45
C GLY A 828 17.62 53.74 -22.37
N ILE A 829 16.52 54.47 -22.28
CA ILE A 829 15.40 54.14 -21.38
C ILE A 829 14.22 53.64 -22.24
N PRO A 830 13.76 52.40 -22.06
CA PRO A 830 12.80 51.75 -22.96
C PRO A 830 11.39 52.35 -22.86
N ALA A 831 10.55 52.02 -23.85
CA ALA A 831 9.17 52.48 -23.97
C ALA A 831 8.27 52.08 -22.76
N THR A 832 8.63 51.03 -22.06
CA THR A 832 7.91 50.51 -20.88
C THR A 832 8.15 51.30 -19.61
N CYS A 833 9.17 52.19 -19.57
CA CYS A 833 9.51 52.93 -18.36
C CYS A 833 8.43 53.97 -18.00
N THR A 834 7.85 53.82 -16.84
CA THR A 834 6.77 54.69 -16.31
C THR A 834 7.23 55.61 -15.18
N GLU A 835 8.37 55.30 -14.54
CA GLU A 835 8.88 56.07 -13.39
C GLU A 835 10.41 56.21 -13.44
N ILE A 836 10.89 57.46 -13.25
CA ILE A 836 12.30 57.79 -13.03
C ILE A 836 12.38 58.46 -11.68
N GLY A 837 13.00 57.75 -10.71
CA GLY A 837 13.04 58.18 -9.31
C GLY A 837 13.80 59.51 -9.11
N LYS A 838 13.55 60.14 -7.98
CA LYS A 838 14.15 61.42 -7.58
C LYS A 838 15.69 61.36 -7.59
N TYR A 839 16.34 62.32 -8.20
CA TYR A 839 17.81 62.45 -8.31
C TYR A 839 18.51 61.27 -9.03
N ALA A 840 17.80 60.49 -9.86
CA ALA A 840 18.33 59.27 -10.47
C ALA A 840 19.65 59.49 -11.25
N PHE A 841 19.80 60.60 -11.96
CA PHE A 841 20.96 60.98 -12.79
C PHE A 841 21.71 62.20 -12.28
N VAL A 842 21.39 62.72 -11.12
CA VAL A 842 22.05 63.91 -10.57
C VAL A 842 23.56 63.67 -10.41
N ASN A 843 24.38 64.69 -10.81
CA ASN A 843 25.85 64.61 -10.79
C ASN A 843 26.46 63.45 -11.61
N ALA A 844 25.73 62.84 -12.56
CA ALA A 844 26.28 61.92 -13.55
C ALA A 844 27.06 62.78 -14.60
N ARG A 845 28.23 63.26 -14.22
CA ARG A 845 29.00 64.29 -15.00
C ARG A 845 29.52 63.81 -16.31
N ASN A 846 29.60 62.52 -16.58
CA ASN A 846 30.09 61.92 -17.82
C ASN A 846 28.93 61.60 -18.80
N LEU A 847 27.67 61.78 -18.40
CA LEU A 847 26.52 61.47 -19.22
C LEU A 847 26.39 62.41 -20.38
N ASN A 848 26.69 61.93 -21.59
CA ASN A 848 26.68 62.71 -22.82
C ASN A 848 25.42 62.48 -23.64
N GLU A 849 24.79 61.36 -23.49
CA GLU A 849 23.62 60.99 -24.28
C GLU A 849 22.61 60.20 -23.49
N LEU A 850 21.34 60.61 -23.61
CA LEU A 850 20.20 59.87 -23.00
C LEU A 850 19.08 59.74 -24.04
N VAL A 851 18.55 58.54 -24.19
CA VAL A 851 17.42 58.24 -25.08
C VAL A 851 16.23 57.79 -24.28
N LEU A 852 15.11 58.49 -24.32
CA LEU A 852 13.87 58.22 -23.59
C LEU A 852 12.77 57.80 -24.58
N LEU A 853 12.53 56.50 -24.72
CA LEU A 853 11.55 55.96 -25.67
C LEU A 853 10.17 55.66 -25.03
N SER A 854 9.93 56.11 -23.82
CA SER A 854 8.69 55.82 -23.10
C SER A 854 7.44 56.27 -23.86
N ASN A 855 6.45 55.38 -23.96
CA ASN A 855 5.17 55.65 -24.65
C ASN A 855 4.28 56.66 -23.92
N SER A 856 4.60 56.97 -22.67
CA SER A 856 4.05 58.09 -21.89
C SER A 856 5.21 58.77 -21.19
N VAL A 857 5.12 60.07 -20.92
CA VAL A 857 6.18 60.73 -20.17
C VAL A 857 6.25 60.14 -18.75
N PRO A 858 7.37 59.48 -18.39
CA PRO A 858 7.51 58.90 -17.05
C PRO A 858 7.29 59.96 -15.96
N THR A 859 6.87 59.55 -14.78
CA THR A 859 6.87 60.39 -13.60
C THR A 859 8.32 60.59 -13.16
N PHE A 860 8.77 61.79 -13.00
CA PHE A 860 10.07 62.11 -12.44
C PHE A 860 10.05 63.45 -11.63
N SER A 861 10.87 63.54 -10.60
CA SER A 861 11.08 64.72 -9.80
C SER A 861 12.59 64.93 -9.61
N ASP A 862 13.12 66.06 -10.03
CA ASP A 862 14.54 66.43 -9.86
C ASP A 862 15.54 65.35 -10.35
N ALA A 863 15.10 64.43 -11.25
CA ALA A 863 15.88 63.24 -11.62
C ALA A 863 17.19 63.60 -12.32
N PHE A 864 17.25 64.73 -12.96
CA PHE A 864 18.37 65.16 -13.81
C PHE A 864 19.07 66.42 -13.31
N TYR A 865 18.84 66.87 -12.11
CA TYR A 865 19.44 68.10 -11.55
C TYR A 865 20.98 68.00 -11.51
N GLY A 866 21.68 68.98 -12.15
CA GLY A 866 23.14 69.01 -12.20
C GLY A 866 23.78 67.95 -13.14
N ALA A 867 23.05 67.35 -14.03
CA ALA A 867 23.55 66.48 -15.13
C ALA A 867 23.92 67.34 -16.33
N ASN A 868 24.64 68.45 -16.14
CA ASN A 868 24.89 69.51 -17.16
C ASN A 868 26.30 69.37 -17.73
N ASN A 869 26.50 68.61 -18.77
CA ASN A 869 27.73 68.66 -19.58
C ASN A 869 27.53 69.47 -20.82
N THR A 870 28.53 70.29 -21.16
CA THR A 870 28.61 70.91 -22.50
C THR A 870 28.65 69.82 -23.54
N GLY A 871 27.55 69.65 -24.30
CA GLY A 871 27.41 68.62 -25.32
C GLY A 871 26.47 67.46 -24.95
N PHE A 872 25.81 67.44 -23.77
CA PHE A 872 24.80 66.48 -23.43
C PHE A 872 23.62 66.54 -24.41
N LYS A 873 23.20 65.41 -24.92
CA LYS A 873 22.03 65.22 -25.82
C LYS A 873 21.00 64.33 -25.17
N CYS A 874 19.75 64.76 -25.13
CA CYS A 874 18.63 63.96 -24.73
C CYS A 874 17.64 63.78 -25.88
N TYR A 875 17.44 62.58 -26.29
CA TYR A 875 16.46 62.21 -27.32
C TYR A 875 15.22 61.65 -26.63
N VAL A 876 14.04 62.08 -27.09
CA VAL A 876 12.77 61.61 -26.52
C VAL A 876 11.84 61.13 -27.62
N ASN A 877 10.87 60.28 -27.23
CA ASN A 877 9.84 59.82 -28.14
C ASN A 877 9.15 61.07 -28.82
N TRP A 878 9.14 61.09 -30.12
CA TRP A 878 8.57 62.21 -30.93
C TRP A 878 7.14 62.57 -30.52
N ALA A 879 6.27 61.53 -30.29
CA ALA A 879 4.88 61.76 -29.92
C ALA A 879 4.72 62.53 -28.59
N HIS A 880 5.74 62.57 -27.77
CA HIS A 880 5.72 63.18 -26.43
C HIS A 880 6.72 64.36 -26.26
N TYR A 881 7.36 64.79 -27.33
CA TYR A 881 8.41 65.82 -27.31
C TYR A 881 8.00 67.09 -26.53
N ALA A 882 6.83 67.62 -26.79
CA ALA A 882 6.33 68.82 -26.11
C ALA A 882 6.15 68.60 -24.59
N SER A 883 5.69 67.47 -24.24
CA SER A 883 5.47 67.08 -22.82
C SER A 883 6.80 66.90 -22.07
N TYR A 884 7.80 66.29 -22.69
CA TYR A 884 9.14 66.17 -22.12
C TYR A 884 9.80 67.58 -22.00
N LYS A 885 9.74 68.38 -23.04
CA LYS A 885 10.31 69.73 -23.07
C LYS A 885 9.73 70.61 -21.96
N SER A 886 8.44 70.49 -21.66
CA SER A 886 7.82 71.27 -20.56
C SER A 886 8.29 70.86 -19.18
N LYS A 887 8.70 69.62 -18.99
CA LYS A 887 9.12 69.04 -17.71
C LYS A 887 10.62 69.16 -17.46
N ILE A 888 11.45 69.24 -18.55
CA ILE A 888 12.91 69.24 -18.48
C ILE A 888 13.41 70.61 -18.94
N ASN A 889 12.98 71.69 -18.29
CA ASN A 889 13.17 73.10 -18.71
C ASN A 889 14.63 73.60 -18.72
N ASN A 890 15.59 72.87 -18.18
CA ASN A 890 16.95 73.36 -17.91
C ASN A 890 18.01 72.76 -18.84
N TRP A 891 17.61 72.03 -19.88
CA TRP A 891 18.54 71.36 -20.77
C TRP A 891 18.69 72.15 -22.07
N THR A 892 19.96 72.52 -22.44
CA THR A 892 20.29 73.31 -23.58
C THR A 892 20.32 72.56 -24.92
N ALA A 893 20.32 71.21 -24.90
CA ALA A 893 20.30 70.35 -26.05
C ALA A 893 19.27 69.27 -25.95
N PHE A 894 18.05 69.55 -26.40
CA PHE A 894 16.92 68.64 -26.36
C PHE A 894 16.49 68.29 -27.81
N GLY A 895 16.58 67.07 -28.24
CA GLY A 895 16.18 66.58 -29.55
C GLY A 895 15.07 65.52 -29.48
N ALA A 896 14.31 65.42 -30.58
CA ALA A 896 13.41 64.28 -30.74
C ALA A 896 14.22 63.02 -31.16
N ASP A 897 13.71 61.88 -30.85
CA ASP A 897 14.34 60.57 -31.17
C ASP A 897 14.53 60.35 -32.70
N SER A 898 13.73 61.05 -33.56
CA SER A 898 13.89 61.10 -35.00
C SER A 898 15.25 61.62 -35.45
N ASP A 899 15.94 62.39 -34.58
CA ASP A 899 17.24 62.95 -34.88
C ASP A 899 18.42 61.99 -34.61
N LEU A 900 18.13 60.79 -34.00
CA LEU A 900 19.15 59.80 -33.75
C LEU A 900 19.30 58.87 -34.95
N PRO A 901 20.52 58.65 -35.49
CA PRO A 901 20.76 57.68 -36.53
C PRO A 901 20.33 56.28 -36.14
N ILE A 902 19.71 55.53 -37.05
CA ILE A 902 19.07 54.19 -36.76
C ILE A 902 20.06 53.16 -36.25
N ASP A 903 21.31 53.19 -36.64
CA ASP A 903 22.39 52.38 -36.14
C ASP A 903 22.74 52.67 -34.67
N ARG A 904 22.58 53.89 -34.18
CA ARG A 904 22.74 54.25 -32.78
C ARG A 904 21.53 53.85 -31.93
N LEU A 905 20.33 53.96 -32.45
CA LEU A 905 19.12 53.40 -31.81
C LEU A 905 19.28 51.90 -31.63
N ASN A 906 19.73 51.17 -32.63
CA ASN A 906 20.03 49.76 -32.60
C ASN A 906 21.11 49.38 -31.57
N ALA A 907 22.10 50.27 -31.32
CA ALA A 907 23.14 50.04 -30.33
C ALA A 907 22.59 50.07 -28.87
N TYR A 908 21.51 50.83 -28.61
CA TYR A 908 20.85 50.87 -27.31
C TYR A 908 19.89 49.70 -27.09
N PHE A 909 19.25 49.19 -28.14
CA PHE A 909 18.17 48.22 -28.08
C PHE A 909 18.41 46.96 -28.91
N SER A 910 19.66 46.65 -29.28
CA SER A 910 19.97 45.50 -30.11
C SER A 910 19.53 44.20 -29.49
N SER A 911 18.46 43.60 -30.03
CA SER A 911 18.07 42.24 -29.86
C SER A 911 17.43 41.70 -31.12
N ASN A 912 17.35 40.39 -31.24
CA ASN A 912 16.81 39.68 -32.40
C ASN A 912 15.33 39.94 -32.73
N ASN A 913 14.63 40.82 -32.00
CA ASN A 913 13.23 41.21 -32.20
C ASN A 913 13.08 42.73 -32.48
N SER A 914 14.04 43.35 -33.08
CA SER A 914 14.16 44.79 -33.21
C SER A 914 13.17 45.48 -34.19
N ALA A 915 12.41 44.73 -34.98
CA ALA A 915 11.52 45.32 -35.99
C ALA A 915 10.31 46.06 -35.37
N GLU A 916 9.73 45.57 -34.29
CA GLU A 916 8.55 46.22 -33.64
C GLU A 916 8.92 47.45 -32.80
N ALA A 917 10.05 47.42 -32.13
CA ALA A 917 10.49 48.58 -31.32
C ALA A 917 10.96 49.78 -32.15
N ILE A 918 11.44 49.53 -33.34
CA ILE A 918 11.92 50.58 -34.29
C ILE A 918 10.74 51.25 -34.98
N CYS A 919 9.66 50.55 -35.29
CA CYS A 919 8.47 51.11 -35.97
C CYS A 919 7.72 52.16 -35.16
N ILE A 920 7.89 52.22 -33.81
CA ILE A 920 7.20 53.20 -32.96
C ILE A 920 7.91 54.57 -32.92
N ALA A 921 9.18 54.62 -33.29
CA ALA A 921 9.99 55.83 -33.18
C ALA A 921 9.89 56.78 -34.44
N HIS A 922 9.38 56.30 -35.57
CA HIS A 922 9.19 57.12 -36.77
C HIS A 922 7.75 57.08 -37.27
N PRO A 923 7.06 58.23 -37.37
CA PRO A 923 6.03 58.37 -38.38
C PRO A 923 6.76 58.48 -39.72
N VAL A 924 7.00 57.36 -40.41
CA VAL A 924 7.38 57.42 -41.81
C VAL A 924 6.09 57.71 -42.59
N ASP A 925 6.05 58.95 -43.20
CA ASP A 925 5.13 59.14 -44.27
C ASP A 925 5.52 58.15 -45.36
N TRP A 926 4.72 57.12 -45.51
CA TRP A 926 4.73 56.27 -46.67
C TRP A 926 3.78 56.91 -47.70
N ASP A 927 4.31 57.69 -48.62
CA ASP A 927 3.69 57.97 -49.95
C ASP A 927 3.87 56.74 -50.85
#